data_fc2d8a33ff9bee51a4dc7ce72f26a88e
#
_entry.id   fc2d8a33ff9bee51a4dc7ce72f26a88e
#
_cell.length_a   1.000
_cell.length_b   1.000
_cell.length_c   1.000
_cell.angle_alpha   90.00
_cell.angle_beta   90.00
_cell.angle_gamma   90.00
#
_symmetry.space_group_name_H-M   'P 1'
#
loop_
_entity.id
_entity.type
_entity.pdbx_description
1 polymer ?
#
loop_
_entity_poly.entity_id
_entity_poly.type
_entity_poly.pdbx_seq_one_letter_code
_entity_poly.pdbx_strand_id
1 'polypeptide(L)'
;MKQEKEQGLCSSEVQSQREKFGTNKLPEPELQTTLDFVKDALFSDKIVILLMVMALIQLFLAITGFGTFSEPVMIAVVLGIITAIGVKTGKGVQEANRKLKEKSSLKYCNVIRDGKVQTINKDDIVVGDLVCIELGQDIYADGYIVDGEVSVSNAAINGETIEIHKKPIKGYIPEKITSDSYNNENCLFAGTTVMEGSGKMIVTTVGIDTVNGKTLVDSQTLEAPETALTIALNKLSDFITRWGSIAAFVAFALMVVIEVIGGGYQNQEWMMIFKDIVEKASVALTIIVAAVPEGLPMIVKLVTQQNVVNMEKTNILAVNPNKIPEMAYLNLVCTDKTGTLTTGIMTPEIISGDAFQENLVLNNEAVFDKDGNITGGNSIDRAMLSILLLKDKMKVYDEAMKKEIVARQPFSSKLKFSGVSVKENDVVFSYYKGAPERILEHCTKYIDPVGGDIMDLDVIRRSEIQQQLSEANHKAIRCVAFARKNGQLEKDILPDDMVFEGFVGVRDPLREGVKEAVQTAKEAGIQVIEMTGDALETAIAIAREAGIYEDGDIALTDQEFSEMKDDKIKDILPRLKVIARCAPSTKLRLVTLAQETGMSVAMTGDGTNDSPALARADVGFAMNSGTDVAKAAGDIILTDDNFTSIIRGIKLGRTFMHNINMFLDFQLPINISLLLLNLVFPFFSTGAFLTSALILIINIIMDSLNSLSFGSEPEKEEYMKEKPFVKGTGLFDKQSKLRIGTATTSFSLAYIILMFPCATMFHGEAEQLTARFVLLCFMAVMNGFCVRVEGANLLKGITKNKLFPAIAFGILAGAVIIAQLLYGLLGLAPLNEMQWLVIIVLSMIIIPIDLARKRIASK
;
A
#
# COMPACT_ATOMS: atom_id res chain seq x y z
N MET A 1 -26.28 43.54 3.15
CA MET A 1 -26.07 42.25 3.82
C MET A 1 -26.74 41.05 3.14
N LYS A 2 -28.00 41.11 2.67
CA LYS A 2 -28.56 39.92 1.94
C LYS A 2 -28.03 39.80 0.51
N GLN A 3 -27.78 40.86 -0.21
CA GLN A 3 -27.18 40.81 -1.57
C GLN A 3 -25.67 40.50 -1.58
N GLU A 4 -24.91 40.89 -0.57
CA GLU A 4 -23.47 40.57 -0.43
C GLU A 4 -23.21 39.09 -0.12
N LYS A 5 -24.18 38.40 0.53
CA LYS A 5 -24.06 36.97 0.85
C LYS A 5 -24.24 36.01 -0.37
N GLU A 6 -24.77 36.51 -1.48
CA GLU A 6 -24.99 35.69 -2.70
C GLU A 6 -23.87 35.85 -3.74
N GLN A 7 -23.06 36.91 -3.67
CA GLN A 7 -22.03 37.22 -4.66
C GLN A 7 -20.62 36.72 -4.27
N GLY A 8 -20.38 36.32 -3.00
CA GLY A 8 -19.07 35.93 -2.50
C GLY A 8 -18.07 37.08 -2.52
N LEU A 9 -16.80 36.81 -2.19
CA LEU A 9 -15.73 37.81 -2.18
C LEU A 9 -15.38 38.27 -3.60
N CYS A 10 -15.04 39.58 -3.76
CA CYS A 10 -14.42 40.03 -5.00
C CYS A 10 -12.91 39.75 -5.02
N SER A 11 -12.28 39.72 -6.20
CA SER A 11 -10.87 39.37 -6.38
C SER A 11 -9.90 40.24 -5.58
N SER A 12 -10.24 41.50 -5.35
CA SER A 12 -9.43 42.44 -4.51
C SER A 12 -9.55 42.11 -3.00
N GLU A 13 -10.73 41.68 -2.56
CA GLU A 13 -10.95 41.28 -1.17
C GLU A 13 -10.25 39.95 -0.86
N VAL A 14 -10.22 38.99 -1.78
CA VAL A 14 -9.50 37.74 -1.64
C VAL A 14 -8.02 38.01 -1.33
N GLN A 15 -7.38 38.95 -2.04
CA GLN A 15 -6.00 39.31 -1.79
C GLN A 15 -5.79 39.93 -0.40
N SER A 16 -6.68 40.83 0.00
CA SER A 16 -6.65 41.46 1.32
C SER A 16 -6.87 40.46 2.46
N GLN A 17 -7.80 39.51 2.29
CA GLN A 17 -8.04 38.43 3.27
C GLN A 17 -6.85 37.48 3.37
N ARG A 18 -6.21 37.18 2.23
CA ARG A 18 -4.99 36.33 2.19
C ARG A 18 -3.83 36.97 2.94
N GLU A 19 -3.64 38.29 2.79
CA GLU A 19 -2.58 39.02 3.52
C GLU A 19 -2.87 39.14 5.02
N LYS A 20 -4.13 39.21 5.43
CA LYS A 20 -4.53 39.40 6.82
C LYS A 20 -4.60 38.09 7.62
N PHE A 21 -5.08 37.00 7.03
CA PHE A 21 -5.38 35.73 7.71
C PHE A 21 -4.59 34.56 7.15
N GLY A 22 -3.76 34.76 6.12
CA GLY A 22 -3.03 33.68 5.45
C GLY A 22 -3.89 32.88 4.47
N THR A 23 -3.38 31.74 4.09
CA THR A 23 -4.03 30.74 3.21
C THR A 23 -4.45 29.53 4.00
N ASN A 24 -5.28 28.67 3.43
CA ASN A 24 -5.70 27.40 4.06
C ASN A 24 -4.62 26.31 4.01
N LYS A 25 -3.37 26.68 3.75
CA LYS A 25 -2.25 25.73 3.71
C LYS A 25 -1.84 25.33 5.13
N LEU A 26 -1.84 24.04 5.41
CA LEU A 26 -1.31 23.50 6.65
C LEU A 26 0.22 23.56 6.60
N PRO A 27 0.93 23.78 7.74
CA PRO A 27 2.37 23.77 7.77
C PRO A 27 2.88 22.39 7.35
N GLU A 28 3.75 22.40 6.35
CA GLU A 28 4.48 21.18 6.00
C GLU A 28 5.51 20.91 7.12
N PRO A 29 5.76 19.63 7.49
CA PRO A 29 6.86 19.31 8.40
C PRO A 29 8.15 19.92 7.86
N GLU A 30 8.93 20.55 8.73
CA GLU A 30 10.20 21.15 8.33
C GLU A 30 11.06 20.08 7.64
N LEU A 31 11.50 20.39 6.43
CA LEU A 31 12.36 19.48 5.67
C LEU A 31 13.72 19.43 6.39
N GLN A 32 14.17 18.22 6.72
CA GLN A 32 15.50 18.02 7.29
C GLN A 32 16.56 18.63 6.37
N THR A 33 17.42 19.45 6.96
CA THR A 33 18.54 20.06 6.25
C THR A 33 19.65 19.04 6.02
N THR A 34 20.61 19.37 5.17
CA THR A 34 21.81 18.51 4.98
C THR A 34 22.56 18.31 6.30
N LEU A 35 22.57 19.32 7.16
CA LEU A 35 23.21 19.26 8.47
C LEU A 35 22.49 18.30 9.44
N ASP A 36 21.17 18.24 9.37
CA ASP A 36 20.40 17.32 10.19
C ASP A 36 20.65 15.87 9.75
N PHE A 37 20.70 15.60 8.45
CA PHE A 37 21.09 14.26 7.94
C PHE A 37 22.52 13.88 8.35
N VAL A 38 23.46 14.84 8.38
CA VAL A 38 24.82 14.59 8.87
C VAL A 38 24.82 14.28 10.36
N LYS A 39 24.07 15.05 11.16
CA LYS A 39 23.94 14.78 12.60
C LYS A 39 23.29 13.43 12.86
N ASP A 40 22.23 13.10 12.15
CA ASP A 40 21.57 11.81 12.28
C ASP A 40 22.51 10.66 11.90
N ALA A 41 23.27 10.79 10.83
CA ALA A 41 24.22 9.77 10.40
C ALA A 41 25.37 9.56 11.39
N LEU A 42 25.79 10.60 12.11
CA LEU A 42 26.93 10.53 13.04
C LEU A 42 26.53 10.23 14.51
N PHE A 43 25.36 10.66 14.95
CA PHE A 43 25.01 10.64 16.37
C PHE A 43 23.75 9.81 16.71
N SER A 44 22.98 9.35 15.74
CA SER A 44 21.81 8.50 16.00
C SER A 44 22.17 7.04 16.19
N ASP A 45 23.29 6.58 15.60
CA ASP A 45 23.71 5.19 15.66
C ASP A 45 24.79 5.03 16.75
N LYS A 46 24.51 4.17 17.74
CA LYS A 46 25.44 3.84 18.83
C LYS A 46 26.78 3.30 18.34
N ILE A 47 26.79 2.64 17.19
CA ILE A 47 27.98 2.04 16.60
C ILE A 47 28.86 3.10 15.97
N VAL A 48 28.28 4.05 15.26
CA VAL A 48 29.01 5.21 14.70
C VAL A 48 29.67 6.01 15.84
N ILE A 49 28.96 6.19 16.95
CA ILE A 49 29.52 6.82 18.16
C ILE A 49 30.70 6.01 18.71
N LEU A 50 30.56 4.67 18.80
CA LEU A 50 31.63 3.79 19.27
C LEU A 50 32.86 3.86 18.35
N LEU A 51 32.65 3.93 17.02
CA LEU A 51 33.73 4.10 16.05
C LEU A 51 34.43 5.46 16.17
N MET A 52 33.70 6.55 16.44
CA MET A 52 34.29 7.84 16.71
C MET A 52 35.16 7.80 17.97
N VAL A 53 34.67 7.14 19.03
CA VAL A 53 35.46 6.95 20.27
C VAL A 53 36.72 6.14 19.98
N MET A 54 36.61 5.06 19.19
CA MET A 54 37.74 4.25 18.74
C MET A 54 38.77 5.07 17.96
N ALA A 55 38.29 5.88 16.99
CA ALA A 55 39.19 6.76 16.22
C ALA A 55 39.95 7.74 17.10
N LEU A 56 39.29 8.30 18.12
CA LEU A 56 39.94 9.20 19.11
C LEU A 56 40.97 8.46 19.95
N ILE A 57 40.70 7.25 20.42
CA ILE A 57 41.66 6.42 21.19
C ILE A 57 42.86 6.07 20.30
N GLN A 58 42.64 5.62 19.09
CA GLN A 58 43.70 5.29 18.12
C GLN A 58 44.55 6.52 17.75
N LEU A 59 43.90 7.68 17.57
CA LEU A 59 44.60 8.94 17.32
C LEU A 59 45.48 9.34 18.51
N PHE A 60 44.98 9.18 19.75
CA PHE A 60 45.78 9.42 20.98
C PHE A 60 47.00 8.49 21.05
N LEU A 61 46.83 7.21 20.76
CA LEU A 61 47.95 6.25 20.72
C LEU A 61 48.95 6.58 19.61
N ALA A 62 48.51 7.05 18.44
CA ALA A 62 49.41 7.47 17.38
C ALA A 62 50.19 8.73 17.73
N ILE A 63 49.59 9.73 18.39
CA ILE A 63 50.24 10.95 18.85
C ILE A 63 51.31 10.64 19.95
N THR A 64 51.01 9.67 20.80
CA THR A 64 51.95 9.26 21.89
C THR A 64 53.05 8.31 21.43
N GLY A 65 53.06 7.93 20.10
CA GLY A 65 54.06 7.06 19.53
C GLY A 65 53.83 5.57 19.77
N PHE A 66 52.67 5.19 20.35
CA PHE A 66 52.28 3.79 20.61
C PHE A 66 51.37 3.20 19.54
N GLY A 67 51.01 3.97 18.52
CA GLY A 67 50.13 3.51 17.41
C GLY A 67 50.55 4.10 16.06
N THR A 68 49.81 3.75 15.00
CA THR A 68 49.98 4.29 13.64
C THR A 68 48.89 5.28 13.32
N PHE A 69 49.19 6.34 12.54
CA PHE A 69 48.18 7.27 12.08
C PHE A 69 47.24 6.67 11.02
N SER A 70 47.56 5.52 10.43
CA SER A 70 46.76 4.87 9.37
C SER A 70 45.39 4.46 9.87
N GLU A 71 45.29 3.90 11.10
CA GLU A 71 44.00 3.39 11.63
C GLU A 71 42.98 4.52 11.91
N PRO A 72 43.26 5.58 12.66
CA PRO A 72 42.31 6.64 12.91
C PRO A 72 41.93 7.40 11.63
N VAL A 73 42.87 7.57 10.69
CA VAL A 73 42.58 8.17 9.39
C VAL A 73 41.60 7.29 8.56
N MET A 74 41.82 5.98 8.58
CA MET A 74 40.92 5.05 7.88
C MET A 74 39.53 5.03 8.47
N ILE A 75 39.41 5.01 9.79
CA ILE A 75 38.09 5.10 10.45
C ILE A 75 37.40 6.42 10.08
N ALA A 76 38.12 7.53 10.06
CA ALA A 76 37.56 8.82 9.66
C ALA A 76 37.08 8.85 8.18
N VAL A 77 37.85 8.24 7.27
CA VAL A 77 37.44 8.10 5.85
C VAL A 77 36.18 7.27 5.73
N VAL A 78 36.11 6.17 6.45
CA VAL A 78 34.94 5.29 6.46
C VAL A 78 33.72 6.01 7.02
N LEU A 79 33.84 6.70 8.14
CA LEU A 79 32.78 7.54 8.71
C LEU A 79 32.29 8.60 7.72
N GLY A 80 33.22 9.20 6.96
CA GLY A 80 32.88 10.13 5.88
C GLY A 80 32.04 9.47 4.77
N ILE A 81 32.37 8.24 4.38
CA ILE A 81 31.61 7.47 3.38
C ILE A 81 30.22 7.11 3.90
N ILE A 82 30.12 6.62 5.15
CA ILE A 82 28.82 6.31 5.80
C ILE A 82 27.93 7.55 5.79
N THR A 83 28.47 8.67 6.25
CA THR A 83 27.76 9.94 6.31
C THR A 83 27.27 10.38 4.93
N ALA A 84 28.13 10.29 3.91
CA ALA A 84 27.78 10.65 2.53
C ALA A 84 26.64 9.78 1.98
N ILE A 85 26.69 8.46 2.20
CA ILE A 85 25.63 7.52 1.81
C ILE A 85 24.34 7.81 2.58
N GLY A 86 24.42 8.00 3.91
CA GLY A 86 23.28 8.32 4.76
C GLY A 86 22.56 9.59 4.33
N VAL A 87 23.30 10.67 4.07
CA VAL A 87 22.77 11.95 3.56
C VAL A 87 22.10 11.78 2.19
N LYS A 88 22.74 11.07 1.27
CA LYS A 88 22.18 10.85 -0.08
C LYS A 88 20.88 10.04 -0.03
N THR A 89 20.87 8.99 0.78
CA THR A 89 19.69 8.12 0.94
C THR A 89 18.56 8.88 1.64
N GLY A 90 18.87 9.59 2.73
CA GLY A 90 17.88 10.38 3.48
C GLY A 90 17.22 11.44 2.60
N LYS A 91 18.00 12.19 1.82
CA LYS A 91 17.46 13.15 0.83
C LYS A 91 16.59 12.49 -0.23
N GLY A 92 17.00 11.32 -0.74
CA GLY A 92 16.22 10.57 -1.73
C GLY A 92 14.85 10.14 -1.20
N VAL A 93 14.81 9.63 0.03
CA VAL A 93 13.55 9.26 0.71
C VAL A 93 12.67 10.48 0.94
N GLN A 94 13.25 11.59 1.44
CA GLN A 94 12.51 12.83 1.67
C GLN A 94 11.90 13.38 0.38
N GLU A 95 12.64 13.38 -0.74
CA GLU A 95 12.14 13.85 -2.03
C GLU A 95 11.05 12.93 -2.60
N ALA A 96 11.20 11.61 -2.48
CA ALA A 96 10.17 10.65 -2.88
C ALA A 96 8.88 10.84 -2.07
N ASN A 97 8.98 10.97 -0.75
CA ASN A 97 7.83 11.22 0.12
C ASN A 97 7.14 12.56 -0.19
N ARG A 98 7.93 13.60 -0.51
CA ARG A 98 7.38 14.90 -0.92
C ARG A 98 6.58 14.79 -2.21
N LYS A 99 7.12 14.15 -3.25
CA LYS A 99 6.42 13.93 -4.53
C LYS A 99 5.12 13.15 -4.35
N LEU A 100 5.12 12.14 -3.48
CA LEU A 100 3.91 11.38 -3.15
C LEU A 100 2.86 12.25 -2.47
N LYS A 101 3.26 13.06 -1.48
CA LYS A 101 2.35 14.00 -0.80
C LYS A 101 1.79 15.06 -1.76
N GLU A 102 2.62 15.63 -2.62
CA GLU A 102 2.19 16.60 -3.63
C GLU A 102 1.12 16.02 -4.56
N LYS A 103 1.28 14.76 -5.01
CA LYS A 103 0.27 14.08 -5.85
C LYS A 103 -1.04 13.78 -5.10
N SER A 104 -0.97 13.40 -3.84
CA SER A 104 -2.15 13.08 -3.03
C SER A 104 -2.86 14.30 -2.45
N SER A 105 -2.22 15.48 -2.41
CA SER A 105 -2.72 16.71 -1.78
C SER A 105 -3.46 17.64 -2.72
N LEU A 106 -3.49 17.38 -4.03
CA LEU A 106 -4.23 18.18 -5.00
C LEU A 106 -5.75 17.94 -4.84
N LYS A 107 -6.37 18.70 -3.96
CA LYS A 107 -7.81 18.67 -3.72
C LYS A 107 -8.41 20.00 -4.13
N TYR A 108 -9.59 19.97 -4.74
CA TYR A 108 -10.28 21.13 -5.24
C TYR A 108 -11.63 21.29 -4.56
N CYS A 109 -12.10 22.53 -4.45
CA CYS A 109 -13.44 22.84 -3.97
C CYS A 109 -14.07 23.95 -4.82
N ASN A 110 -15.39 23.99 -4.82
CA ASN A 110 -16.16 24.99 -5.51
C ASN A 110 -16.45 26.16 -4.56
N VAL A 111 -16.06 27.37 -4.96
CA VAL A 111 -16.34 28.62 -4.21
C VAL A 111 -17.08 29.61 -5.10
N ILE A 112 -17.86 30.46 -4.48
CA ILE A 112 -18.51 31.56 -5.18
C ILE A 112 -17.69 32.83 -4.95
N ARG A 113 -17.10 33.37 -6.03
CA ARG A 113 -16.37 34.65 -6.04
C ARG A 113 -16.82 35.44 -7.23
N ASP A 114 -16.95 36.76 -7.07
CA ASP A 114 -17.46 37.67 -8.11
C ASP A 114 -18.83 37.22 -8.70
N GLY A 115 -19.68 36.59 -7.88
CA GLY A 115 -20.98 36.04 -8.30
C GLY A 115 -20.94 34.81 -9.18
N LYS A 116 -19.78 34.20 -9.36
CA LYS A 116 -19.57 32.98 -10.18
C LYS A 116 -18.96 31.84 -9.38
N VAL A 117 -19.43 30.63 -9.66
CA VAL A 117 -18.79 29.42 -9.12
C VAL A 117 -17.42 29.24 -9.78
N GLN A 118 -16.39 29.09 -8.98
CA GLN A 118 -15.01 28.86 -9.39
C GLN A 118 -14.48 27.63 -8.66
N THR A 119 -13.83 26.71 -9.37
CA THR A 119 -13.13 25.59 -8.76
C THR A 119 -11.71 26.02 -8.41
N ILE A 120 -11.37 26.03 -7.13
CA ILE A 120 -10.04 26.42 -6.62
C ILE A 120 -9.39 25.28 -5.85
N ASN A 121 -8.06 25.35 -5.69
CA ASN A 121 -7.37 24.41 -4.80
C ASN A 121 -7.79 24.70 -3.34
N LYS A 122 -7.97 23.66 -2.52
CA LYS A 122 -8.31 23.80 -1.10
C LYS A 122 -7.37 24.75 -0.33
N ASP A 123 -6.09 24.79 -0.74
CA ASP A 123 -5.06 25.62 -0.10
C ASP A 123 -5.25 27.12 -0.40
N ASP A 124 -6.03 27.46 -1.45
CA ASP A 124 -6.34 28.83 -1.86
C ASP A 124 -7.61 29.42 -1.23
N ILE A 125 -8.26 28.67 -0.35
CA ILE A 125 -9.40 29.13 0.45
C ILE A 125 -8.92 30.25 1.38
N VAL A 126 -9.72 31.32 1.50
CA VAL A 126 -9.46 32.43 2.42
C VAL A 126 -10.66 32.69 3.33
N VAL A 127 -10.45 33.39 4.43
CA VAL A 127 -11.53 33.82 5.33
C VAL A 127 -12.51 34.71 4.56
N GLY A 128 -13.80 34.40 4.67
CA GLY A 128 -14.89 35.11 3.97
C GLY A 128 -15.31 34.42 2.66
N ASP A 129 -14.61 33.41 2.17
CA ASP A 129 -15.05 32.63 1.00
C ASP A 129 -16.39 31.96 1.24
N LEU A 130 -17.23 31.95 0.18
CA LEU A 130 -18.49 31.21 0.16
C LEU A 130 -18.27 29.88 -0.58
N VAL A 131 -18.13 28.82 0.19
CA VAL A 131 -17.84 27.46 -0.33
C VAL A 131 -19.15 26.73 -0.60
N CYS A 132 -19.26 26.11 -1.80
CA CYS A 132 -20.34 25.17 -2.11
C CYS A 132 -20.01 23.80 -1.49
N ILE A 133 -20.99 23.20 -0.86
CA ILE A 133 -20.88 21.93 -0.13
C ILE A 133 -21.79 20.90 -0.80
N GLU A 134 -21.25 19.75 -1.15
CA GLU A 134 -21.96 18.67 -1.83
C GLU A 134 -21.75 17.35 -1.11
N LEU A 135 -22.64 16.41 -1.31
CA LEU A 135 -22.59 15.05 -0.77
C LEU A 135 -21.22 14.39 -1.06
N GLY A 136 -20.61 13.79 -0.04
CA GLY A 136 -19.34 13.07 -0.16
C GLY A 136 -18.10 13.96 -0.18
N GLN A 137 -18.26 15.28 -0.07
CA GLN A 137 -17.16 16.26 -0.09
C GLN A 137 -16.61 16.50 1.31
N ASP A 138 -15.27 16.64 1.41
CA ASP A 138 -14.62 17.10 2.62
C ASP A 138 -14.75 18.60 2.80
N ILE A 139 -14.88 19.02 4.05
CA ILE A 139 -14.83 20.43 4.44
C ILE A 139 -13.39 20.78 4.77
N TYR A 140 -12.83 21.78 4.07
CA TYR A 140 -11.40 22.11 4.14
C TYR A 140 -11.06 23.28 5.06
N ALA A 141 -12.05 24.02 5.56
CA ALA A 141 -11.87 25.15 6.46
C ALA A 141 -13.00 25.20 7.48
N ASP A 142 -12.81 25.91 8.60
CA ASP A 142 -13.90 26.08 9.56
C ASP A 142 -14.81 27.23 9.14
N GLY A 143 -16.13 27.06 9.32
CA GLY A 143 -17.11 28.07 8.92
C GLY A 143 -18.52 27.79 9.40
N TYR A 144 -19.44 28.61 8.95
CA TYR A 144 -20.88 28.51 9.26
C TYR A 144 -21.67 28.20 8.01
N ILE A 145 -22.62 27.25 8.12
CA ILE A 145 -23.57 27.01 7.03
C ILE A 145 -24.53 28.21 6.93
N VAL A 146 -24.70 28.76 5.73
CA VAL A 146 -25.53 29.97 5.48
C VAL A 146 -26.72 29.66 4.57
N ASP A 147 -26.68 28.56 3.81
CA ASP A 147 -27.75 28.15 2.90
C ASP A 147 -27.71 26.62 2.78
N GLY A 148 -28.89 25.97 2.66
CA GLY A 148 -29.03 24.51 2.59
C GLY A 148 -28.96 23.83 3.96
N GLU A 149 -29.14 22.52 3.98
CA GLU A 149 -29.00 21.67 5.17
C GLU A 149 -28.15 20.46 4.82
N VAL A 150 -27.23 20.07 5.73
CA VAL A 150 -26.32 18.95 5.52
C VAL A 150 -26.18 18.13 6.78
N SER A 151 -26.00 16.82 6.64
CA SER A 151 -25.52 15.97 7.73
C SER A 151 -24.03 15.73 7.54
N VAL A 152 -23.23 15.89 8.60
CA VAL A 152 -21.78 15.73 8.57
C VAL A 152 -21.32 14.69 9.56
N SER A 153 -20.28 13.95 9.21
CA SER A 153 -19.57 13.07 10.13
C SER A 153 -18.37 13.80 10.76
N ASN A 154 -18.32 13.81 12.08
CA ASN A 154 -17.22 14.37 12.85
C ASN A 154 -16.16 13.31 13.23
N ALA A 155 -16.24 12.10 12.66
CA ALA A 155 -15.36 10.98 13.00
C ALA A 155 -13.87 11.31 12.89
N ALA A 156 -13.48 12.13 11.92
CA ALA A 156 -12.09 12.57 11.71
C ALA A 156 -11.57 13.54 12.79
N ILE A 157 -12.46 14.15 13.60
CA ILE A 157 -12.09 15.15 14.59
C ILE A 157 -12.15 14.59 16.01
N ASN A 158 -13.25 13.90 16.36
CA ASN A 158 -13.50 13.41 17.73
C ASN A 158 -13.59 11.89 17.83
N GLY A 159 -13.43 11.17 16.72
CA GLY A 159 -13.53 9.71 16.67
C GLY A 159 -14.96 9.15 16.77
N GLU A 160 -15.98 10.01 16.89
CA GLU A 160 -17.37 9.60 16.97
C GLU A 160 -18.02 9.54 15.59
N THR A 161 -18.59 8.40 15.24
CA THR A 161 -19.26 8.16 13.94
C THR A 161 -20.71 8.68 13.89
N ILE A 162 -21.11 9.50 14.86
CA ILE A 162 -22.47 10.05 14.91
C ILE A 162 -22.60 11.16 13.86
N GLU A 163 -23.61 11.03 13.01
CA GLU A 163 -23.94 12.08 12.04
C GLU A 163 -24.65 13.25 12.74
N ILE A 164 -24.15 14.46 12.48
CA ILE A 164 -24.71 15.68 13.06
C ILE A 164 -25.37 16.48 11.95
N HIS A 165 -26.66 16.70 12.13
CA HIS A 165 -27.44 17.51 11.19
C HIS A 165 -27.14 19.00 11.40
N LYS A 166 -26.77 19.69 10.32
CA LYS A 166 -26.36 21.09 10.32
C LYS A 166 -27.34 21.95 9.54
N LYS A 167 -27.69 23.11 10.10
CA LYS A 167 -28.68 24.05 9.58
C LYS A 167 -28.11 25.44 9.41
N PRO A 168 -28.69 26.25 8.51
CA PRO A 168 -28.21 27.62 8.28
C PRO A 168 -28.27 28.49 9.52
N ILE A 169 -27.20 29.27 9.75
CA ILE A 169 -27.20 30.28 10.83
C ILE A 169 -28.15 31.41 10.52
N LYS A 170 -28.96 31.78 11.50
CA LYS A 170 -29.87 32.97 11.42
C LYS A 170 -29.26 34.13 12.19
N GLY A 171 -28.85 35.19 11.48
CA GLY A 171 -28.38 36.42 12.09
C GLY A 171 -26.90 36.69 11.96
N TYR A 172 -26.23 37.14 13.03
CA TYR A 172 -24.81 37.50 13.04
C TYR A 172 -23.94 36.26 12.95
N ILE A 173 -22.91 36.31 12.10
CA ILE A 173 -21.91 35.26 11.96
C ILE A 173 -20.74 35.63 12.86
N PRO A 174 -20.38 34.78 13.89
CA PRO A 174 -19.23 35.02 14.74
C PRO A 174 -17.91 34.97 13.94
N GLU A 175 -16.93 35.77 14.33
CA GLU A 175 -15.63 35.85 13.64
C GLU A 175 -14.75 34.63 13.84
N LYS A 176 -14.96 33.86 14.92
CA LYS A 176 -14.15 32.66 15.24
C LYS A 176 -15.01 31.53 15.74
N ILE A 177 -14.63 30.33 15.34
CA ILE A 177 -15.15 29.06 15.85
C ILE A 177 -14.18 28.50 16.90
N THR A 178 -14.70 27.95 18.02
CA THR A 178 -13.91 27.33 19.09
C THR A 178 -14.18 25.83 19.17
N SER A 179 -13.27 25.07 19.77
CA SER A 179 -13.43 23.63 19.97
C SER A 179 -14.70 23.22 20.70
N ASP A 180 -15.25 24.07 21.56
CA ASP A 180 -16.49 23.80 22.28
C ASP A 180 -17.75 23.83 21.38
N SER A 181 -17.55 24.23 20.10
CA SER A 181 -18.65 24.38 19.12
C SER A 181 -18.94 23.10 18.32
N TYR A 182 -18.35 21.94 18.64
CA TYR A 182 -18.57 20.71 17.86
C TYR A 182 -20.05 20.30 17.72
N ASN A 183 -20.82 20.50 18.74
CA ASN A 183 -22.25 20.16 18.75
C ASN A 183 -23.14 21.31 18.22
N ASN A 184 -22.55 22.45 17.80
CA ASN A 184 -23.34 23.53 17.27
C ASN A 184 -23.89 23.17 15.89
N GLU A 185 -25.21 23.28 15.74
CA GLU A 185 -25.94 22.93 14.51
C GLU A 185 -25.59 23.83 13.29
N ASN A 186 -24.90 24.94 13.50
CA ASN A 186 -24.58 25.88 12.43
C ASN A 186 -23.11 25.86 12.01
N CYS A 187 -22.22 25.15 12.76
CA CYS A 187 -20.79 25.14 12.52
C CYS A 187 -20.35 23.93 11.71
N LEU A 188 -19.46 24.14 10.77
CA LEU A 188 -18.77 23.15 9.99
C LEU A 188 -17.26 23.26 10.23
N PHE A 189 -16.59 22.13 10.31
CA PHE A 189 -15.18 22.05 10.70
C PHE A 189 -14.33 21.41 9.62
N ALA A 190 -13.11 21.91 9.45
CA ALA A 190 -12.12 21.31 8.57
C ALA A 190 -11.85 19.84 8.95
N GLY A 191 -11.87 18.94 7.97
CA GLY A 191 -11.70 17.50 8.17
C GLY A 191 -12.99 16.72 8.42
N THR A 192 -14.16 17.39 8.47
CA THR A 192 -15.45 16.70 8.46
C THR A 192 -15.92 16.44 7.03
N THR A 193 -16.79 15.44 6.86
CA THR A 193 -17.31 15.05 5.56
C THR A 193 -18.82 15.16 5.51
N VAL A 194 -19.32 15.59 4.37
CA VAL A 194 -20.76 15.69 4.10
C VAL A 194 -21.32 14.30 3.80
N MET A 195 -22.21 13.82 4.65
CA MET A 195 -22.85 12.50 4.56
C MET A 195 -24.18 12.55 3.84
N GLU A 196 -24.90 13.71 3.91
CA GLU A 196 -26.20 13.91 3.30
C GLU A 196 -26.46 15.40 3.06
N GLY A 197 -27.22 15.73 2.00
CA GLY A 197 -27.63 17.07 1.67
C GLY A 197 -26.62 17.89 0.86
N SER A 198 -26.91 19.17 0.72
CA SER A 198 -26.05 20.15 0.03
C SER A 198 -26.31 21.54 0.62
N GLY A 199 -25.32 22.44 0.50
CA GLY A 199 -25.46 23.76 1.05
C GLY A 199 -24.33 24.72 0.68
N LYS A 200 -24.30 25.89 1.33
CA LYS A 200 -23.21 26.87 1.22
C LYS A 200 -22.69 27.24 2.61
N MET A 201 -21.39 27.34 2.73
CA MET A 201 -20.68 27.70 3.95
C MET A 201 -19.87 28.96 3.75
N ILE A 202 -19.91 29.89 4.72
CA ILE A 202 -18.95 30.98 4.80
C ILE A 202 -17.77 30.60 5.69
N VAL A 203 -16.56 30.77 5.17
CA VAL A 203 -15.33 30.44 5.86
C VAL A 203 -14.98 31.50 6.88
N THR A 204 -14.67 31.11 8.12
CA THR A 204 -14.24 32.01 9.20
C THR A 204 -12.81 31.76 9.67
N THR A 205 -12.29 30.56 9.47
CA THR A 205 -10.95 30.19 9.93
C THR A 205 -10.30 29.26 8.90
N VAL A 206 -9.01 29.47 8.62
CA VAL A 206 -8.24 28.72 7.61
C VAL A 206 -6.93 28.18 8.17
N GLY A 207 -6.41 27.14 7.58
CA GLY A 207 -5.08 26.56 7.81
C GLY A 207 -4.86 26.10 9.24
N ILE A 208 -3.74 26.51 9.83
CA ILE A 208 -3.30 26.13 11.18
C ILE A 208 -4.27 26.59 12.27
N ASP A 209 -5.00 27.68 12.03
CA ASP A 209 -5.92 28.24 13.02
C ASP A 209 -7.23 27.49 13.11
N THR A 210 -7.55 26.59 12.15
CA THR A 210 -8.71 25.71 12.23
C THR A 210 -8.60 24.78 13.44
N VAL A 211 -9.73 24.27 13.91
CA VAL A 211 -9.77 23.34 15.04
C VAL A 211 -8.95 22.09 14.74
N ASN A 212 -9.08 21.54 13.53
CA ASN A 212 -8.31 20.38 13.09
C ASN A 212 -6.84 20.72 12.85
N GLY A 213 -6.53 21.91 12.32
CA GLY A 213 -5.15 22.37 12.10
C GLY A 213 -4.33 22.43 13.38
N LYS A 214 -4.90 22.91 14.49
CA LYS A 214 -4.27 22.89 15.82
C LYS A 214 -4.00 21.49 16.31
N THR A 215 -4.97 20.58 16.19
CA THR A 215 -4.83 19.17 16.60
C THR A 215 -3.75 18.45 15.78
N LEU A 216 -3.65 18.76 14.49
CA LEU A 216 -2.62 18.17 13.63
C LEU A 216 -1.20 18.63 14.00
N VAL A 217 -1.02 19.89 14.40
CA VAL A 217 0.29 20.39 14.86
C VAL A 217 0.70 19.70 16.15
N ASP A 218 -0.22 19.53 17.08
CA ASP A 218 0.04 18.82 18.35
C ASP A 218 0.34 17.32 18.12
N SER A 219 -0.25 16.72 17.08
CA SER A 219 -0.05 15.30 16.75
C SER A 219 1.19 15.03 15.90
N GLN A 220 1.77 16.02 15.21
CA GLN A 220 3.02 15.86 14.44
C GLN A 220 4.25 15.49 15.27
N THR A 221 4.17 15.61 16.60
CA THR A 221 5.21 15.17 17.54
C THR A 221 5.15 13.68 17.86
N LEU A 222 4.11 12.96 17.44
CA LEU A 222 3.98 11.53 17.66
C LEU A 222 4.65 10.77 16.51
N GLU A 223 5.69 10.02 16.82
CA GLU A 223 6.33 9.09 15.88
C GLU A 223 5.31 8.06 15.40
N ALA A 224 5.32 7.77 14.09
CA ALA A 224 4.47 6.73 13.53
C ALA A 224 4.81 5.37 14.19
N PRO A 225 3.82 4.52 14.52
CA PRO A 225 4.08 3.22 15.13
C PRO A 225 4.97 2.37 14.23
N GLU A 226 5.97 1.71 14.85
CA GLU A 226 6.87 0.80 14.15
C GLU A 226 6.11 -0.38 13.54
N THR A 227 6.52 -0.79 12.34
CA THR A 227 5.94 -1.97 11.66
C THR A 227 6.37 -3.27 12.33
N ALA A 228 5.59 -4.35 12.15
CA ALA A 228 5.94 -5.69 12.66
C ALA A 228 7.32 -6.14 12.18
N LEU A 229 7.68 -5.83 10.94
CA LEU A 229 9.00 -6.12 10.37
C LEU A 229 10.10 -5.33 11.08
N THR A 230 9.92 -4.01 11.27
CA THR A 230 10.92 -3.16 11.96
C THR A 230 11.17 -3.66 13.38
N ILE A 231 10.11 -3.98 14.12
CA ILE A 231 10.22 -4.57 15.47
C ILE A 231 11.00 -5.88 15.45
N ALA A 232 10.74 -6.75 14.48
CA ALA A 232 11.44 -8.04 14.37
C ALA A 232 12.93 -7.87 14.02
N LEU A 233 13.26 -6.93 13.13
CA LEU A 233 14.66 -6.61 12.78
C LEU A 233 15.40 -5.94 13.93
N ASN A 234 14.77 -5.02 14.66
CA ASN A 234 15.35 -4.41 15.85
C ASN A 234 15.66 -5.45 16.94
N LYS A 235 14.72 -6.40 17.18
CA LYS A 235 14.98 -7.52 18.11
C LYS A 235 16.13 -8.41 17.66
N LEU A 236 16.27 -8.67 16.36
CA LEU A 236 17.39 -9.43 15.81
C LEU A 236 18.72 -8.67 16.00
N SER A 237 18.74 -7.39 15.69
CA SER A 237 19.93 -6.53 15.88
C SER A 237 20.34 -6.47 17.35
N ASP A 238 19.40 -6.25 18.26
CA ASP A 238 19.67 -6.25 19.71
C ASP A 238 20.21 -7.59 20.21
N PHE A 239 19.65 -8.70 19.72
CA PHE A 239 20.13 -10.04 20.06
C PHE A 239 21.59 -10.24 19.62
N ILE A 240 21.90 -9.91 18.37
CA ILE A 240 23.26 -10.07 17.82
C ILE A 240 24.25 -9.15 18.54
N THR A 241 23.89 -7.89 18.76
CA THR A 241 24.72 -6.89 19.46
C THR A 241 25.02 -7.34 20.89
N ARG A 242 24.01 -7.84 21.61
CA ARG A 242 24.16 -8.34 22.97
C ARG A 242 25.13 -9.52 23.04
N TRP A 243 24.95 -10.52 22.19
CA TRP A 243 25.83 -11.68 22.18
C TRP A 243 27.22 -11.37 21.64
N GLY A 244 27.33 -10.47 20.66
CA GLY A 244 28.60 -9.97 20.16
C GLY A 244 29.39 -9.22 21.24
N SER A 245 28.71 -8.37 22.03
CA SER A 245 29.34 -7.66 23.16
C SER A 245 29.82 -8.61 24.25
N ILE A 246 29.03 -9.65 24.57
CA ILE A 246 29.44 -10.68 25.55
C ILE A 246 30.66 -11.44 25.00
N ALA A 247 30.65 -11.85 23.72
CA ALA A 247 31.77 -12.55 23.10
C ALA A 247 33.05 -11.69 23.10
N ALA A 248 32.93 -10.41 22.79
CA ALA A 248 34.03 -9.44 22.81
C ALA A 248 34.64 -9.29 24.22
N PHE A 249 33.80 -9.17 25.25
CA PHE A 249 34.24 -9.09 26.63
C PHE A 249 34.94 -10.37 27.07
N VAL A 250 34.40 -11.54 26.74
CA VAL A 250 35.00 -12.83 27.01
C VAL A 250 36.35 -12.96 26.30
N ALA A 251 36.44 -12.58 25.03
CA ALA A 251 37.71 -12.60 24.28
C ALA A 251 38.75 -11.67 24.92
N PHE A 252 38.37 -10.44 25.28
CA PHE A 252 39.22 -9.50 25.96
C PHE A 252 39.77 -10.07 27.29
N ALA A 253 38.86 -10.57 28.13
CA ALA A 253 39.26 -11.15 29.42
C ALA A 253 40.21 -12.34 29.25
N LEU A 254 39.91 -13.26 28.28
CA LEU A 254 40.78 -14.40 28.01
C LEU A 254 42.13 -13.98 27.47
N MET A 255 42.23 -13.03 26.56
CA MET A 255 43.54 -12.50 26.08
C MET A 255 44.38 -11.92 27.19
N VAL A 256 43.78 -11.14 28.12
CA VAL A 256 44.48 -10.59 29.27
C VAL A 256 44.93 -11.71 30.24
N VAL A 257 44.04 -12.67 30.51
CA VAL A 257 44.37 -13.80 31.41
C VAL A 257 45.51 -14.67 30.85
N ILE A 258 45.50 -14.97 29.55
CA ILE A 258 46.57 -15.72 28.89
C ILE A 258 47.91 -14.98 29.05
N GLU A 259 47.94 -13.69 28.84
CA GLU A 259 49.17 -12.87 29.00
C GLU A 259 49.68 -12.86 30.46
N VAL A 260 48.76 -12.72 31.43
CA VAL A 260 49.08 -12.77 32.86
C VAL A 260 49.64 -14.16 33.23
N ILE A 261 49.00 -15.26 32.80
CA ILE A 261 49.46 -16.64 33.11
C ILE A 261 50.79 -16.94 32.39
N GLY A 262 50.96 -16.45 31.16
CA GLY A 262 52.21 -16.58 30.41
C GLY A 262 53.39 -15.79 30.97
N GLY A 263 53.14 -14.95 31.98
CA GLY A 263 54.18 -14.11 32.60
C GLY A 263 54.57 -12.89 31.78
N GLY A 264 53.78 -12.55 30.74
CA GLY A 264 54.07 -11.47 29.81
C GLY A 264 54.14 -10.09 30.46
N TYR A 265 53.48 -9.89 31.62
CA TYR A 265 53.55 -8.63 32.38
C TYR A 265 54.62 -8.60 33.46
N GLN A 266 55.37 -9.68 33.64
CA GLN A 266 56.46 -9.74 34.64
C GLN A 266 57.65 -8.90 34.18
N ASN A 267 58.04 -7.96 34.99
CA ASN A 267 59.18 -7.04 34.76
C ASN A 267 58.98 -6.04 33.58
N GLN A 268 57.75 -5.82 33.12
CA GLN A 268 57.48 -4.78 32.14
C GLN A 268 57.13 -3.43 32.77
N GLU A 269 57.48 -2.31 32.10
CA GLU A 269 57.04 -0.99 32.47
C GLU A 269 55.52 -0.88 32.34
N TRP A 270 54.89 -0.18 33.29
CA TRP A 270 53.42 -0.04 33.30
C TRP A 270 52.86 0.52 31.99
N MET A 271 53.64 1.37 31.29
CA MET A 271 53.23 1.92 29.98
C MET A 271 53.13 0.85 28.87
N MET A 272 54.03 -0.14 28.92
CA MET A 272 53.98 -1.29 28.00
C MET A 272 52.75 -2.19 28.26
N ILE A 273 52.46 -2.39 29.57
CA ILE A 273 51.25 -3.13 30.00
C ILE A 273 50.00 -2.39 29.55
N PHE A 274 49.97 -1.07 29.71
CA PHE A 274 48.84 -0.25 29.26
C PHE A 274 48.63 -0.34 27.75
N LYS A 275 49.71 -0.23 26.96
CA LYS A 275 49.67 -0.41 25.50
C LYS A 275 49.05 -1.76 25.11
N ASP A 276 49.53 -2.84 25.69
CA ASP A 276 49.04 -4.20 25.41
C ASP A 276 47.53 -4.36 25.74
N ILE A 277 47.11 -3.81 26.92
CA ILE A 277 45.69 -3.80 27.30
C ILE A 277 44.85 -3.03 26.27
N VAL A 278 45.32 -1.88 25.79
CA VAL A 278 44.62 -1.09 24.79
C VAL A 278 44.58 -1.79 23.44
N GLU A 279 45.65 -2.48 23.03
CA GLU A 279 45.65 -3.31 21.81
C GLU A 279 44.62 -4.45 21.91
N LYS A 280 44.56 -5.18 23.04
CA LYS A 280 43.57 -6.21 23.32
C LYS A 280 42.13 -5.65 23.35
N ALA A 281 41.93 -4.47 23.91
CA ALA A 281 40.66 -3.78 23.89
C ALA A 281 40.23 -3.38 22.48
N SER A 282 41.16 -2.95 21.62
CA SER A 282 40.91 -2.68 20.21
C SER A 282 40.46 -3.93 19.46
N VAL A 283 41.07 -5.09 19.72
CA VAL A 283 40.61 -6.39 19.14
C VAL A 283 39.20 -6.70 19.62
N ALA A 284 38.89 -6.53 20.89
CA ALA A 284 37.54 -6.76 21.41
C ALA A 284 36.51 -5.83 20.80
N LEU A 285 36.84 -4.57 20.61
CA LEU A 285 35.96 -3.61 19.88
C LEU A 285 35.74 -4.03 18.43
N THR A 286 36.77 -4.57 17.78
CA THR A 286 36.67 -5.12 16.41
C THR A 286 35.68 -6.28 16.36
N ILE A 287 35.60 -7.11 17.39
CA ILE A 287 34.60 -8.20 17.49
C ILE A 287 33.18 -7.61 17.57
N ILE A 288 32.96 -6.54 18.33
CA ILE A 288 31.65 -5.87 18.41
C ILE A 288 31.27 -5.33 17.06
N VAL A 289 32.17 -4.64 16.37
CA VAL A 289 31.91 -4.07 15.02
C VAL A 289 31.58 -5.17 14.02
N ALA A 290 32.31 -6.28 14.05
CA ALA A 290 32.04 -7.42 13.16
C ALA A 290 30.69 -8.11 13.43
N ALA A 291 30.20 -8.04 14.67
CA ALA A 291 28.95 -8.67 15.07
C ALA A 291 27.72 -7.89 14.59
N VAL A 292 27.81 -6.55 14.49
CA VAL A 292 26.64 -5.71 14.29
C VAL A 292 26.24 -5.63 12.82
N PRO A 293 24.97 -5.98 12.48
CA PRO A 293 24.48 -5.90 11.12
C PRO A 293 23.99 -4.49 10.78
N GLU A 294 24.91 -3.58 10.42
CA GLU A 294 24.60 -2.18 10.11
C GLU A 294 23.68 -2.01 8.88
N GLY A 295 23.65 -2.99 7.97
CA GLY A 295 22.83 -2.95 6.75
C GLY A 295 21.33 -3.16 6.96
N LEU A 296 20.89 -3.67 8.13
CA LEU A 296 19.47 -4.04 8.34
C LEU A 296 18.48 -2.87 8.28
N PRO A 297 18.69 -1.74 8.98
CA PRO A 297 17.77 -0.60 8.85
C PRO A 297 17.80 0.02 7.45
N MET A 298 18.97 -0.03 6.80
CA MET A 298 19.18 0.55 5.48
C MET A 298 18.44 -0.22 4.38
N ILE A 299 18.48 -1.57 4.43
CA ILE A 299 17.78 -2.37 3.41
C ILE A 299 16.28 -2.12 3.44
N VAL A 300 15.66 -2.03 4.63
CA VAL A 300 14.23 -1.75 4.74
C VAL A 300 13.89 -0.44 4.04
N LYS A 301 14.64 0.63 4.31
CA LYS A 301 14.44 1.94 3.68
C LYS A 301 14.62 1.88 2.16
N LEU A 302 15.70 1.25 1.69
CA LEU A 302 16.00 1.15 0.25
C LEU A 302 14.97 0.30 -0.49
N VAL A 303 14.60 -0.87 0.05
CA VAL A 303 13.62 -1.77 -0.57
C VAL A 303 12.23 -1.14 -0.56
N THR A 304 11.85 -0.44 0.53
CA THR A 304 10.59 0.33 0.57
C THR A 304 10.55 1.38 -0.52
N GLN A 305 11.60 2.20 -0.65
CA GLN A 305 11.67 3.23 -1.67
C GLN A 305 11.58 2.65 -3.09
N GLN A 306 12.29 1.56 -3.37
CA GLN A 306 12.25 0.88 -4.66
C GLN A 306 10.85 0.33 -4.97
N ASN A 307 10.18 -0.25 -3.97
CA ASN A 307 8.84 -0.79 -4.15
C ASN A 307 7.80 0.32 -4.35
N VAL A 308 7.88 1.44 -3.65
CA VAL A 308 7.00 2.60 -3.89
C VAL A 308 7.05 3.02 -5.36
N VAL A 309 8.26 3.15 -5.92
CA VAL A 309 8.45 3.50 -7.35
C VAL A 309 7.89 2.43 -8.29
N ASN A 310 8.03 1.16 -7.94
CA ASN A 310 7.49 0.06 -8.74
C ASN A 310 5.97 -0.03 -8.67
N MET A 311 5.38 0.21 -7.49
CA MET A 311 3.94 0.22 -7.27
C MET A 311 3.26 1.34 -8.06
N GLU A 312 3.84 2.54 -8.10
CA GLU A 312 3.31 3.66 -8.89
C GLU A 312 3.17 3.29 -10.38
N LYS A 313 4.14 2.55 -10.94
CA LYS A 313 4.09 2.07 -12.33
C LYS A 313 3.00 1.02 -12.58
N THR A 314 2.40 0.49 -11.54
CA THR A 314 1.44 -0.61 -11.58
C THR A 314 0.06 -0.24 -11.04
N ASN A 315 -0.30 1.04 -11.14
CA ASN A 315 -1.59 1.61 -10.69
C ASN A 315 -1.84 1.50 -9.17
N ILE A 316 -0.78 1.43 -8.38
CA ILE A 316 -0.86 1.33 -6.92
C ILE A 316 -0.09 2.50 -6.31
N LEU A 317 -0.77 3.40 -5.63
CA LEU A 317 -0.18 4.53 -4.94
C LEU A 317 -0.11 4.24 -3.43
N ALA A 318 1.08 4.02 -2.91
CA ALA A 318 1.29 3.83 -1.48
C ALA A 318 1.29 5.20 -0.76
N VAL A 319 0.21 5.52 -0.07
CA VAL A 319 0.09 6.72 0.78
C VAL A 319 0.91 6.52 2.05
N ASN A 320 0.86 5.30 2.61
CA ASN A 320 1.63 4.89 3.76
C ASN A 320 2.64 3.78 3.37
N PRO A 321 3.88 4.13 2.99
CA PRO A 321 4.88 3.15 2.57
C PRO A 321 5.23 2.10 3.63
N ASN A 322 5.01 2.40 4.92
CA ASN A 322 5.25 1.46 6.01
C ASN A 322 4.32 0.24 5.99
N LYS A 323 3.22 0.31 5.23
CA LYS A 323 2.27 -0.79 5.07
C LYS A 323 2.62 -1.76 3.93
N ILE A 324 3.62 -1.43 3.10
CA ILE A 324 4.08 -2.33 2.03
C ILE A 324 4.51 -3.70 2.56
N PRO A 325 5.32 -3.81 3.63
CA PRO A 325 5.65 -5.11 4.23
C PRO A 325 4.42 -5.86 4.76
N GLU A 326 3.42 -5.14 5.28
CA GLU A 326 2.22 -5.74 5.86
C GLU A 326 1.39 -6.51 4.81
N MET A 327 1.47 -6.12 3.54
CA MET A 327 0.79 -6.85 2.45
C MET A 327 1.26 -8.30 2.30
N ALA A 328 2.48 -8.63 2.73
CA ALA A 328 2.98 -10.01 2.68
C ALA A 328 2.29 -10.95 3.68
N TYR A 329 1.74 -10.40 4.75
CA TYR A 329 1.05 -11.15 5.80
C TYR A 329 -0.43 -11.35 5.52
N LEU A 330 -0.99 -10.64 4.53
CA LEU A 330 -2.42 -10.66 4.23
C LEU A 330 -2.90 -12.07 3.87
N ASN A 331 -3.89 -12.55 4.61
CA ASN A 331 -4.56 -13.83 4.39
C ASN A 331 -6.08 -13.73 4.26
N LEU A 332 -6.63 -12.51 4.44
CA LEU A 332 -8.00 -12.16 4.21
C LEU A 332 -8.10 -10.84 3.46
N VAL A 333 -8.91 -10.80 2.40
CA VAL A 333 -9.30 -9.58 1.69
C VAL A 333 -10.81 -9.42 1.82
N CYS A 334 -11.25 -8.38 2.52
CA CYS A 334 -12.62 -7.94 2.57
C CYS A 334 -12.83 -6.89 1.48
N THR A 335 -13.65 -7.18 0.49
CA THR A 335 -13.81 -6.33 -0.69
C THR A 335 -15.24 -5.84 -0.83
N ASP A 336 -15.40 -4.56 -1.19
CA ASP A 336 -16.68 -4.08 -1.69
C ASP A 336 -16.93 -4.65 -3.10
N LYS A 337 -18.18 -4.74 -3.47
CA LYS A 337 -18.61 -5.20 -4.79
C LYS A 337 -18.50 -4.09 -5.85
N THR A 338 -19.29 -3.01 -5.60
CA THR A 338 -19.53 -1.96 -6.57
C THR A 338 -18.30 -1.10 -6.81
N GLY A 339 -17.92 -0.93 -8.08
CA GLY A 339 -16.73 -0.13 -8.43
C GLY A 339 -15.38 -0.83 -8.17
N THR A 340 -15.34 -1.95 -7.42
CA THR A 340 -14.13 -2.73 -7.10
C THR A 340 -14.09 -4.06 -7.86
N LEU A 341 -15.02 -4.97 -7.57
CA LEU A 341 -15.17 -6.23 -8.32
C LEU A 341 -15.88 -5.99 -9.65
N THR A 342 -16.83 -5.07 -9.65
CA THR A 342 -17.61 -4.67 -10.83
C THR A 342 -17.16 -3.29 -11.33
N THR A 343 -17.63 -2.94 -12.55
CA THR A 343 -17.27 -1.66 -13.17
C THR A 343 -17.90 -0.45 -12.50
N GLY A 344 -19.01 -0.64 -11.74
CA GLY A 344 -19.86 0.42 -11.21
C GLY A 344 -20.74 1.07 -12.29
N ILE A 345 -20.67 0.60 -13.53
CA ILE A 345 -21.42 1.12 -14.66
C ILE A 345 -22.42 0.09 -15.11
N MET A 346 -23.72 0.43 -15.01
CA MET A 346 -24.77 -0.43 -15.53
C MET A 346 -24.65 -0.55 -17.05
N THR A 347 -24.70 -1.77 -17.56
CA THR A 347 -24.70 -2.07 -19.00
C THR A 347 -25.89 -2.94 -19.39
N PRO A 348 -26.47 -2.75 -20.57
CA PRO A 348 -27.53 -3.61 -21.07
C PRO A 348 -26.95 -4.97 -21.49
N GLU A 349 -27.54 -6.05 -21.00
CA GLU A 349 -27.10 -7.42 -21.28
C GLU A 349 -28.16 -8.25 -21.98
N ILE A 350 -29.44 -8.05 -21.66
CA ILE A 350 -30.55 -8.70 -22.28
C ILE A 350 -31.42 -7.63 -22.91
N ILE A 351 -31.79 -7.83 -24.19
CA ILE A 351 -32.70 -6.97 -24.93
C ILE A 351 -33.76 -7.89 -25.58
N SER A 352 -34.97 -7.89 -25.02
CA SER A 352 -36.06 -8.70 -25.50
C SER A 352 -37.04 -7.85 -26.27
N GLY A 353 -36.99 -7.97 -27.61
CA GLY A 353 -37.78 -7.17 -28.53
C GLY A 353 -37.10 -5.86 -28.97
N ASP A 354 -37.69 -5.19 -29.94
CA ASP A 354 -37.23 -3.91 -30.49
C ASP A 354 -38.34 -2.83 -30.48
N ALA A 355 -39.56 -3.19 -30.11
CA ALA A 355 -40.70 -2.29 -30.18
C ALA A 355 -40.73 -1.19 -29.13
N PHE A 356 -39.96 -1.38 -28.01
CA PHE A 356 -39.93 -0.47 -26.87
C PHE A 356 -39.01 0.75 -27.05
N GLN A 357 -38.29 0.90 -28.16
CA GLN A 357 -37.27 1.95 -28.33
C GLN A 357 -37.82 3.36 -28.20
N GLU A 358 -38.98 3.64 -28.72
CA GLU A 358 -39.62 4.93 -28.58
C GLU A 358 -40.04 5.19 -27.12
N ASN A 359 -40.64 4.22 -26.45
CA ASN A 359 -40.96 4.25 -25.03
C ASN A 359 -39.71 4.49 -24.18
N LEU A 360 -38.62 3.80 -24.53
CA LEU A 360 -37.32 3.95 -23.85
C LEU A 360 -36.81 5.39 -23.93
N VAL A 361 -36.96 6.10 -25.05
CA VAL A 361 -36.55 7.50 -25.20
C VAL A 361 -37.47 8.43 -24.43
N LEU A 362 -38.77 8.33 -24.70
CA LEU A 362 -39.75 9.26 -24.15
C LEU A 362 -39.93 9.15 -22.64
N ASN A 363 -39.80 7.93 -22.11
CA ASN A 363 -39.94 7.62 -20.68
C ASN A 363 -38.59 7.45 -19.99
N ASN A 364 -37.60 8.30 -20.33
CA ASN A 364 -36.25 8.29 -19.76
C ASN A 364 -35.93 9.66 -19.18
N GLU A 365 -35.12 9.69 -18.14
CA GLU A 365 -34.60 10.93 -17.55
C GLU A 365 -33.18 11.25 -18.04
N ALA A 366 -32.48 10.27 -18.64
CA ALA A 366 -31.21 10.49 -19.31
C ALA A 366 -31.41 11.05 -20.72
N VAL A 367 -30.48 11.88 -21.18
CA VAL A 367 -30.49 12.50 -22.50
C VAL A 367 -29.09 12.51 -23.13
N PHE A 368 -29.02 12.61 -24.46
CA PHE A 368 -27.76 12.90 -25.14
C PHE A 368 -27.43 14.39 -25.07
N ASP A 369 -26.19 14.73 -24.72
CA ASP A 369 -25.67 16.08 -24.83
C ASP A 369 -25.26 16.43 -26.27
N LYS A 370 -24.73 17.65 -26.46
CA LYS A 370 -24.32 18.14 -27.80
C LYS A 370 -23.15 17.34 -28.40
N ASP A 371 -22.36 16.69 -27.54
CA ASP A 371 -21.17 15.91 -27.91
C ASP A 371 -21.51 14.41 -28.10
N GLY A 372 -22.78 14.03 -27.90
CA GLY A 372 -23.25 12.65 -28.02
C GLY A 372 -23.05 11.80 -26.78
N ASN A 373 -22.68 12.38 -25.63
CA ASN A 373 -22.57 11.67 -24.38
C ASN A 373 -23.93 11.58 -23.68
N ILE A 374 -24.15 10.50 -22.94
CA ILE A 374 -25.38 10.30 -22.16
C ILE A 374 -25.24 11.00 -20.81
N THR A 375 -26.13 11.92 -20.54
CA THR A 375 -26.14 12.73 -19.31
C THR A 375 -27.51 12.72 -18.63
N GLY A 376 -27.57 13.08 -17.35
CA GLY A 376 -28.80 13.05 -16.57
C GLY A 376 -29.29 11.63 -16.21
N GLY A 377 -30.47 11.53 -15.66
CA GLY A 377 -31.10 10.28 -15.23
C GLY A 377 -30.27 9.45 -14.24
N ASN A 378 -30.83 8.33 -13.80
CA ASN A 378 -30.11 7.36 -12.99
C ASN A 378 -29.26 6.40 -13.85
N SER A 379 -28.47 5.53 -13.20
CA SER A 379 -27.57 4.59 -13.89
C SER A 379 -28.29 3.60 -14.81
N ILE A 380 -29.50 3.19 -14.44
CA ILE A 380 -30.34 2.30 -15.25
C ILE A 380 -30.85 3.05 -16.48
N ASP A 381 -31.28 4.30 -16.30
CA ASP A 381 -31.75 5.16 -17.41
C ASP A 381 -30.66 5.39 -18.45
N ARG A 382 -29.42 5.68 -17.99
CA ARG A 382 -28.24 5.81 -18.85
C ARG A 382 -27.90 4.53 -19.59
N ALA A 383 -27.91 3.39 -18.87
CA ALA A 383 -27.66 2.09 -19.46
C ALA A 383 -28.70 1.73 -20.54
N MET A 384 -29.96 2.01 -20.29
CA MET A 384 -31.02 1.77 -21.29
C MET A 384 -30.85 2.65 -22.53
N LEU A 385 -30.56 3.96 -22.33
CA LEU A 385 -30.38 4.87 -23.46
C LEU A 385 -29.18 4.49 -24.34
N SER A 386 -28.14 3.86 -23.78
CA SER A 386 -26.97 3.40 -24.53
C SER A 386 -27.28 2.30 -25.56
N ILE A 387 -28.42 1.65 -25.42
CA ILE A 387 -28.90 0.65 -26.42
C ILE A 387 -29.03 1.25 -27.82
N LEU A 388 -29.42 2.51 -27.90
CA LEU A 388 -29.56 3.22 -29.17
C LEU A 388 -28.23 3.42 -29.88
N LEU A 389 -27.16 3.64 -29.14
CA LEU A 389 -25.78 3.69 -29.66
C LEU A 389 -25.32 2.30 -30.13
N LEU A 390 -25.54 1.28 -29.31
CA LEU A 390 -25.15 -0.11 -29.62
C LEU A 390 -25.85 -0.65 -30.89
N LYS A 391 -27.05 -0.20 -31.14
CA LYS A 391 -27.88 -0.64 -32.32
C LYS A 391 -27.86 0.33 -33.49
N ASP A 392 -27.07 1.42 -33.42
CA ASP A 392 -27.03 2.50 -34.43
C ASP A 392 -28.43 3.06 -34.77
N LYS A 393 -29.24 3.33 -33.72
CA LYS A 393 -30.62 3.78 -33.84
C LYS A 393 -30.86 5.20 -33.35
N MET A 394 -29.89 6.11 -33.52
CA MET A 394 -30.03 7.51 -33.13
C MET A 394 -31.19 8.23 -33.82
N LYS A 395 -31.61 7.80 -35.00
CA LYS A 395 -32.80 8.36 -35.67
C LYS A 395 -34.08 8.22 -34.85
N VAL A 396 -34.22 7.12 -34.09
CA VAL A 396 -35.37 6.90 -33.21
C VAL A 396 -35.40 7.93 -32.10
N TYR A 397 -34.21 8.28 -31.55
CA TYR A 397 -34.08 9.33 -30.55
C TYR A 397 -34.54 10.68 -31.09
N ASP A 398 -34.01 11.08 -32.26
CA ASP A 398 -34.33 12.39 -32.86
C ASP A 398 -35.81 12.49 -33.25
N GLU A 399 -36.44 11.40 -33.65
CA GLU A 399 -37.88 11.37 -33.99
C GLU A 399 -38.75 11.40 -32.73
N ALA A 400 -38.42 10.63 -31.72
CA ALA A 400 -39.15 10.59 -30.46
C ALA A 400 -39.10 11.93 -29.72
N MET A 401 -37.93 12.63 -29.69
CA MET A 401 -37.78 13.91 -29.05
C MET A 401 -38.57 15.06 -29.72
N LYS A 402 -39.11 14.86 -30.94
CA LYS A 402 -39.97 15.84 -31.62
C LYS A 402 -41.43 15.69 -31.24
N LYS A 403 -41.84 14.59 -30.57
CA LYS A 403 -43.22 14.34 -30.20
C LYS A 403 -43.70 15.25 -29.07
N GLU A 404 -44.96 15.68 -29.11
CA GLU A 404 -45.58 16.51 -28.07
C GLU A 404 -45.93 15.63 -26.85
N ILE A 405 -45.29 15.91 -25.73
CA ILE A 405 -45.62 15.25 -24.47
C ILE A 405 -46.79 15.95 -23.79
N VAL A 406 -47.86 15.23 -23.58
CA VAL A 406 -49.13 15.73 -23.01
C VAL A 406 -49.16 15.52 -21.48
N ALA A 407 -48.63 14.42 -20.98
CA ALA A 407 -48.59 14.13 -19.55
C ALA A 407 -47.37 13.29 -19.20
N ARG A 408 -46.87 13.40 -17.98
CA ARG A 408 -45.76 12.60 -17.47
C ARG A 408 -46.00 12.17 -16.02
N GLN A 409 -45.72 10.90 -15.74
CA GLN A 409 -45.69 10.30 -14.39
C GLN A 409 -44.25 9.90 -14.10
N PRO A 410 -43.54 10.59 -13.18
CA PRO A 410 -42.22 10.19 -12.79
C PRO A 410 -42.20 8.80 -12.13
N PHE A 411 -41.02 8.17 -12.12
CA PHE A 411 -40.85 6.90 -11.40
C PHE A 411 -41.07 7.09 -9.89
N SER A 412 -41.76 6.13 -9.31
CA SER A 412 -41.98 6.05 -7.87
C SER A 412 -41.62 4.65 -7.35
N SER A 413 -40.76 4.59 -6.34
CA SER A 413 -40.40 3.33 -5.68
C SER A 413 -41.59 2.61 -5.08
N LYS A 414 -42.66 3.33 -4.70
CA LYS A 414 -43.91 2.79 -4.19
C LYS A 414 -44.77 2.18 -5.31
N LEU A 415 -44.86 2.86 -6.43
CA LEU A 415 -45.67 2.42 -7.61
C LEU A 415 -44.89 1.45 -8.48
N LYS A 416 -43.59 1.51 -8.50
CA LYS A 416 -42.64 0.72 -9.30
C LYS A 416 -42.81 0.88 -10.81
N PHE A 417 -43.34 2.00 -11.25
CA PHE A 417 -43.46 2.34 -12.70
C PHE A 417 -43.33 3.87 -12.90
N SER A 418 -43.05 4.24 -14.16
CA SER A 418 -43.18 5.58 -14.73
C SER A 418 -43.99 5.52 -16.03
N GLY A 419 -44.51 6.69 -16.47
CA GLY A 419 -45.29 6.76 -17.68
C GLY A 419 -45.20 8.11 -18.35
N VAL A 420 -45.43 8.14 -19.67
CA VAL A 420 -45.48 9.33 -20.48
C VAL A 420 -46.58 9.22 -21.52
N SER A 421 -47.38 10.26 -21.69
CA SER A 421 -48.37 10.35 -22.79
C SER A 421 -47.86 11.30 -23.85
N VAL A 422 -47.95 10.89 -25.10
CA VAL A 422 -47.58 11.69 -26.25
C VAL A 422 -48.77 11.80 -27.24
N LYS A 423 -48.87 12.91 -27.91
CA LYS A 423 -49.86 13.15 -28.94
C LYS A 423 -49.24 12.96 -30.35
N GLU A 424 -49.85 12.09 -31.16
CA GLU A 424 -49.44 11.84 -32.52
C GLU A 424 -50.70 11.78 -33.42
N ASN A 425 -50.78 12.60 -34.45
CA ASN A 425 -51.92 12.67 -35.42
C ASN A 425 -53.30 12.70 -34.71
N ASP A 426 -53.46 13.54 -33.69
CA ASP A 426 -54.63 13.68 -32.82
C ASP A 426 -55.03 12.45 -31.98
N VAL A 427 -54.18 11.39 -31.96
CA VAL A 427 -54.34 10.27 -31.08
C VAL A 427 -53.32 10.38 -29.93
N VAL A 428 -53.75 10.11 -28.68
CA VAL A 428 -52.90 10.10 -27.54
C VAL A 428 -52.52 8.65 -27.24
N PHE A 429 -51.21 8.40 -27.08
CA PHE A 429 -50.65 7.13 -26.67
C PHE A 429 -49.94 7.33 -25.34
N SER A 430 -50.01 6.35 -24.45
CA SER A 430 -49.31 6.32 -23.19
C SER A 430 -48.33 5.16 -23.17
N TYR A 431 -47.09 5.48 -22.83
CA TYR A 431 -45.99 4.56 -22.66
C TYR A 431 -45.68 4.37 -21.16
N TYR A 432 -45.50 3.12 -20.76
CA TYR A 432 -45.24 2.73 -19.38
C TYR A 432 -43.91 1.96 -19.28
N LYS A 433 -43.13 2.27 -18.27
CA LYS A 433 -41.84 1.61 -17.95
C LYS A 433 -41.82 1.26 -16.48
N GLY A 434 -41.45 0.04 -16.12
CA GLY A 434 -41.40 -0.32 -14.71
C GLY A 434 -40.95 -1.77 -14.42
N ALA A 435 -41.19 -2.18 -13.17
CA ALA A 435 -40.91 -3.54 -12.76
C ALA A 435 -41.64 -4.56 -13.57
N PRO A 436 -40.96 -5.59 -14.12
CA PRO A 436 -41.58 -6.53 -15.07
C PRO A 436 -42.82 -7.22 -14.53
N GLU A 437 -42.81 -7.62 -13.26
CA GLU A 437 -43.95 -8.26 -12.62
C GLU A 437 -45.19 -7.37 -12.62
N ARG A 438 -44.99 -6.03 -12.39
CA ARG A 438 -46.07 -5.07 -12.37
C ARG A 438 -46.60 -4.77 -13.78
N ILE A 439 -45.71 -4.57 -14.74
CA ILE A 439 -46.09 -4.24 -16.12
C ILE A 439 -46.78 -5.44 -16.77
N LEU A 440 -46.21 -6.63 -16.62
CA LEU A 440 -46.72 -7.85 -17.25
C LEU A 440 -48.09 -8.26 -16.70
N GLU A 441 -48.39 -8.02 -15.44
CA GLU A 441 -49.69 -8.29 -14.81
C GLU A 441 -50.84 -7.58 -15.52
N HIS A 442 -50.61 -6.34 -15.97
CA HIS A 442 -51.62 -5.47 -16.63
C HIS A 442 -51.61 -5.55 -18.15
N CYS A 443 -50.80 -6.43 -18.76
CA CYS A 443 -50.74 -6.64 -20.20
C CYS A 443 -51.64 -7.79 -20.63
N THR A 444 -52.48 -7.59 -21.69
CA THR A 444 -53.31 -8.62 -22.32
C THR A 444 -52.82 -9.00 -23.72
N LYS A 445 -51.98 -8.16 -24.30
CA LYS A 445 -51.37 -8.33 -25.61
C LYS A 445 -49.86 -8.13 -25.54
N TYR A 446 -49.15 -8.63 -26.55
CA TYR A 446 -47.72 -8.38 -26.72
C TYR A 446 -47.40 -8.11 -28.19
N ILE A 447 -46.24 -7.50 -28.44
CA ILE A 447 -45.71 -7.33 -29.80
C ILE A 447 -44.80 -8.52 -30.08
N ASP A 448 -45.06 -9.25 -31.16
CA ASP A 448 -44.20 -10.35 -31.58
C ASP A 448 -42.81 -9.83 -31.95
N PRO A 449 -41.73 -10.33 -31.30
CA PRO A 449 -40.37 -9.86 -31.56
C PRO A 449 -39.87 -10.09 -32.98
N VAL A 450 -40.48 -11.04 -33.72
CA VAL A 450 -40.05 -11.40 -35.07
C VAL A 450 -40.90 -10.71 -36.15
N GLY A 451 -42.21 -10.71 -35.97
CA GLY A 451 -43.14 -10.16 -36.97
C GLY A 451 -43.54 -8.69 -36.73
N GLY A 452 -43.42 -8.20 -35.51
CA GLY A 452 -43.89 -6.87 -35.12
C GLY A 452 -45.40 -6.74 -34.93
N ASP A 453 -46.19 -7.82 -35.14
CA ASP A 453 -47.64 -7.84 -35.02
C ASP A 453 -48.07 -7.88 -33.54
N ILE A 454 -49.23 -7.25 -33.25
CA ILE A 454 -49.84 -7.29 -31.93
C ILE A 454 -50.65 -8.59 -31.80
N MET A 455 -50.24 -9.44 -30.84
CA MET A 455 -50.88 -10.74 -30.58
C MET A 455 -51.42 -10.77 -29.14
N ASP A 456 -52.38 -11.68 -28.90
CA ASP A 456 -52.90 -11.89 -27.56
C ASP A 456 -51.84 -12.58 -26.68
N LEU A 457 -51.64 -12.07 -25.44
CA LEU A 457 -50.70 -12.61 -24.46
C LEU A 457 -51.35 -13.79 -23.75
N ASP A 458 -51.22 -14.98 -24.33
CA ASP A 458 -51.72 -16.22 -23.77
C ASP A 458 -50.89 -16.70 -22.59
N VAL A 459 -51.34 -17.74 -21.92
CA VAL A 459 -50.69 -18.31 -20.73
C VAL A 459 -49.31 -18.86 -21.06
N ILE A 460 -49.11 -19.43 -22.25
CA ILE A 460 -47.85 -20.02 -22.66
C ILE A 460 -46.79 -18.91 -22.82
N ARG A 461 -47.13 -17.87 -23.60
CA ARG A 461 -46.20 -16.75 -23.87
C ARG A 461 -45.87 -15.96 -22.60
N ARG A 462 -46.87 -15.79 -21.73
CA ARG A 462 -46.65 -15.16 -20.41
C ARG A 462 -45.66 -15.98 -19.57
N SER A 463 -45.79 -17.29 -19.54
CA SER A 463 -44.90 -18.20 -18.81
C SER A 463 -43.47 -18.16 -19.36
N GLU A 464 -43.29 -18.09 -20.70
CA GLU A 464 -41.98 -17.97 -21.35
C GLU A 464 -41.28 -16.65 -20.92
N ILE A 465 -42.01 -15.53 -20.96
CA ILE A 465 -41.46 -14.23 -20.52
C ILE A 465 -41.08 -14.28 -19.03
N GLN A 466 -41.93 -14.87 -18.19
CA GLN A 466 -41.65 -15.02 -16.75
C GLN A 466 -40.41 -15.89 -16.49
N GLN A 467 -40.23 -16.95 -17.26
CA GLN A 467 -39.05 -17.79 -17.19
C GLN A 467 -37.79 -17.02 -17.56
N GLN A 468 -37.80 -16.25 -18.65
CA GLN A 468 -36.67 -15.41 -19.08
C GLN A 468 -36.31 -14.38 -18.00
N LEU A 469 -37.30 -13.75 -17.39
CA LEU A 469 -37.11 -12.80 -16.28
C LEU A 469 -36.53 -13.47 -15.02
N SER A 470 -36.99 -14.70 -14.74
CA SER A 470 -36.46 -15.50 -13.62
C SER A 470 -34.99 -15.87 -13.86
N GLU A 471 -34.66 -16.34 -15.06
CA GLU A 471 -33.27 -16.66 -15.43
C GLU A 471 -32.36 -15.42 -15.39
N ALA A 472 -32.86 -14.26 -15.80
CA ALA A 472 -32.14 -13.00 -15.69
C ALA A 472 -31.88 -12.61 -14.21
N ASN A 473 -32.89 -12.74 -13.35
CA ASN A 473 -32.75 -12.48 -11.92
C ASN A 473 -31.71 -13.39 -11.25
N HIS A 474 -31.68 -14.69 -11.62
CA HIS A 474 -30.66 -15.64 -11.12
C HIS A 474 -29.24 -15.27 -11.55
N LYS A 475 -29.09 -14.48 -12.62
CA LYS A 475 -27.80 -13.94 -13.09
C LYS A 475 -27.51 -12.51 -12.57
N ALA A 476 -28.26 -12.05 -11.56
CA ALA A 476 -28.17 -10.69 -11.03
C ALA A 476 -28.44 -9.58 -12.07
N ILE A 477 -29.22 -9.88 -13.11
CA ILE A 477 -29.59 -8.92 -14.14
C ILE A 477 -30.90 -8.26 -13.72
N ARG A 478 -30.92 -6.95 -13.60
CA ARG A 478 -32.10 -6.17 -13.24
C ARG A 478 -32.91 -5.85 -14.49
N CYS A 479 -34.11 -6.42 -14.60
CA CYS A 479 -34.99 -6.22 -15.76
C CYS A 479 -35.94 -5.04 -15.57
N VAL A 480 -36.17 -4.29 -16.65
CA VAL A 480 -37.15 -3.21 -16.78
C VAL A 480 -38.03 -3.51 -17.97
N ALA A 481 -39.34 -3.57 -17.75
CA ALA A 481 -40.31 -3.88 -18.78
C ALA A 481 -40.98 -2.62 -19.35
N PHE A 482 -41.43 -2.73 -20.60
CA PHE A 482 -42.04 -1.67 -21.37
C PHE A 482 -43.40 -2.12 -21.89
N ALA A 483 -44.39 -1.22 -21.83
CA ALA A 483 -45.72 -1.44 -22.38
C ALA A 483 -46.31 -0.13 -22.87
N ARG A 484 -47.32 -0.24 -23.76
CA ARG A 484 -48.09 0.92 -24.25
C ARG A 484 -49.56 0.68 -24.19
N LYS A 485 -50.33 1.79 -24.18
CA LYS A 485 -51.77 1.78 -24.30
C LYS A 485 -52.27 3.01 -25.05
N ASN A 486 -53.41 2.87 -25.78
CA ASN A 486 -54.09 4.01 -26.36
C ASN A 486 -54.85 4.78 -25.25
N GLY A 487 -54.79 6.11 -25.32
CA GLY A 487 -55.39 7.00 -24.33
C GLY A 487 -54.35 7.72 -23.45
N GLN A 488 -54.80 8.72 -22.73
CA GLN A 488 -53.97 9.50 -21.84
C GLN A 488 -53.74 8.76 -20.53
N LEU A 489 -52.52 8.87 -19.95
CA LEU A 489 -52.20 8.26 -18.66
C LEU A 489 -53.02 8.90 -17.51
N GLU A 490 -53.43 8.10 -16.56
CA GLU A 490 -54.02 8.51 -15.32
C GLU A 490 -52.96 8.53 -14.25
N LYS A 491 -52.95 9.56 -13.41
CA LYS A 491 -51.94 9.72 -12.37
C LYS A 491 -52.01 8.60 -11.35
N ASP A 492 -50.85 7.99 -11.04
CA ASP A 492 -50.63 6.93 -10.05
C ASP A 492 -51.39 5.59 -10.37
N ILE A 493 -51.96 5.47 -11.55
CA ILE A 493 -52.71 4.27 -11.96
C ILE A 493 -52.00 3.59 -13.13
N LEU A 494 -51.81 2.27 -13.02
CA LEU A 494 -51.36 1.43 -14.09
C LEU A 494 -52.60 0.79 -14.74
N PRO A 495 -52.91 1.10 -16.02
CA PRO A 495 -54.16 0.63 -16.64
C PRO A 495 -54.06 -0.83 -17.06
N ASP A 496 -55.19 -1.52 -17.06
CA ASP A 496 -55.33 -2.84 -17.65
C ASP A 496 -55.35 -2.77 -19.19
N ASP A 497 -55.29 -3.93 -19.88
CA ASP A 497 -55.26 -4.08 -21.32
C ASP A 497 -54.12 -3.39 -22.07
N MET A 498 -52.94 -3.34 -21.45
CA MET A 498 -51.73 -2.85 -22.10
C MET A 498 -51.17 -3.87 -23.10
N VAL A 499 -50.42 -3.33 -24.06
CA VAL A 499 -49.61 -4.13 -25.01
C VAL A 499 -48.17 -4.16 -24.49
N PHE A 500 -47.67 -5.34 -24.19
CA PHE A 500 -46.29 -5.55 -23.79
C PHE A 500 -45.36 -5.37 -25.01
N GLU A 501 -44.34 -4.50 -24.87
CA GLU A 501 -43.38 -4.17 -25.94
C GLU A 501 -42.05 -4.91 -25.80
N GLY A 502 -41.73 -5.42 -24.63
CA GLY A 502 -40.49 -6.13 -24.35
C GLY A 502 -39.90 -5.71 -22.98
N PHE A 503 -38.69 -6.18 -22.73
CA PHE A 503 -37.93 -5.80 -21.55
C PHE A 503 -36.43 -5.67 -21.85
N VAL A 504 -35.75 -4.90 -21.01
CA VAL A 504 -34.30 -4.73 -21.01
C VAL A 504 -33.77 -5.22 -19.67
N GLY A 505 -32.76 -6.07 -19.68
CA GLY A 505 -31.99 -6.49 -18.53
C GLY A 505 -30.67 -5.73 -18.49
N VAL A 506 -30.41 -5.05 -17.40
CA VAL A 506 -29.16 -4.32 -17.15
C VAL A 506 -28.46 -4.88 -15.92
N ARG A 507 -27.15 -4.93 -15.94
CA ARG A 507 -26.35 -5.27 -14.75
C ARG A 507 -25.04 -4.47 -14.72
N ASP A 508 -24.41 -4.47 -13.58
CA ASP A 508 -23.06 -4.01 -13.38
C ASP A 508 -22.09 -5.20 -13.56
N PRO A 509 -21.35 -5.28 -14.68
CA PRO A 509 -20.53 -6.45 -14.99
C PRO A 509 -19.26 -6.48 -14.14
N LEU A 510 -18.72 -7.69 -13.94
CA LEU A 510 -17.39 -7.85 -13.35
C LEU A 510 -16.34 -7.14 -14.20
N ARG A 511 -15.35 -6.55 -13.54
CA ARG A 511 -14.16 -6.04 -14.22
C ARG A 511 -13.34 -7.17 -14.81
N GLU A 512 -12.67 -6.87 -15.92
CA GLU A 512 -11.76 -7.82 -16.57
C GLU A 512 -10.64 -8.26 -15.62
N GLY A 513 -10.34 -9.56 -15.58
CA GLY A 513 -9.28 -10.16 -14.77
C GLY A 513 -9.64 -10.44 -13.30
N VAL A 514 -10.82 -10.05 -12.82
CA VAL A 514 -11.23 -10.27 -11.41
C VAL A 514 -11.29 -11.76 -11.07
N LYS A 515 -11.85 -12.58 -11.95
CA LYS A 515 -11.97 -14.03 -11.73
C LYS A 515 -10.59 -14.70 -11.59
N GLU A 516 -9.66 -14.35 -12.46
CA GLU A 516 -8.27 -14.81 -12.42
C GLU A 516 -7.54 -14.31 -11.17
N ALA A 517 -7.81 -13.08 -10.74
CA ALA A 517 -7.23 -12.52 -9.53
C ALA A 517 -7.74 -13.22 -8.27
N VAL A 518 -9.04 -13.51 -8.21
CA VAL A 518 -9.63 -14.29 -7.10
C VAL A 518 -9.06 -15.71 -7.07
N GLN A 519 -8.90 -16.34 -8.21
CA GLN A 519 -8.27 -17.66 -8.30
C GLN A 519 -6.81 -17.60 -7.79
N THR A 520 -6.05 -16.60 -8.21
CA THR A 520 -4.67 -16.36 -7.72
C THR A 520 -4.64 -16.14 -6.22
N ALA A 521 -5.61 -15.39 -5.66
CA ALA A 521 -5.73 -15.18 -4.21
C ALA A 521 -5.94 -16.52 -3.48
N LYS A 522 -6.84 -17.38 -3.97
CA LYS A 522 -7.09 -18.70 -3.40
C LYS A 522 -5.84 -19.57 -3.42
N GLU A 523 -5.13 -19.63 -4.54
CA GLU A 523 -3.87 -20.38 -4.68
C GLU A 523 -2.78 -19.84 -3.73
N ALA A 524 -2.79 -18.54 -3.49
CA ALA A 524 -1.89 -17.85 -2.56
C ALA A 524 -2.29 -18.02 -1.08
N GLY A 525 -3.35 -18.78 -0.77
CA GLY A 525 -3.85 -18.98 0.59
C GLY A 525 -4.55 -17.75 1.18
N ILE A 526 -5.11 -16.89 0.34
CA ILE A 526 -5.83 -15.68 0.72
C ILE A 526 -7.32 -15.90 0.54
N GLN A 527 -8.08 -15.73 1.62
CA GLN A 527 -9.53 -15.74 1.58
C GLN A 527 -10.05 -14.41 1.06
N VAL A 528 -11.10 -14.43 0.25
CA VAL A 528 -11.82 -13.23 -0.18
C VAL A 528 -13.24 -13.28 0.36
N ILE A 529 -13.70 -12.17 0.96
CA ILE A 529 -15.08 -11.97 1.43
C ILE A 529 -15.65 -10.74 0.72
N GLU A 530 -16.75 -10.91 0.02
CA GLU A 530 -17.53 -9.83 -0.58
C GLU A 530 -18.46 -9.21 0.44
N MET A 531 -18.45 -7.89 0.55
CA MET A 531 -19.38 -7.11 1.38
C MET A 531 -20.08 -6.09 0.50
N THR A 532 -21.40 -6.15 0.41
CA THR A 532 -22.16 -5.31 -0.51
C THR A 532 -23.47 -4.81 0.08
N GLY A 533 -23.96 -3.66 -0.39
CA GLY A 533 -25.30 -3.15 -0.11
C GLY A 533 -26.42 -3.89 -0.85
N ASP A 534 -26.09 -4.74 -1.84
CA ASP A 534 -27.08 -5.48 -2.65
C ASP A 534 -27.84 -6.57 -1.87
N ALA A 535 -28.92 -7.08 -2.47
CA ALA A 535 -29.66 -8.22 -1.96
C ALA A 535 -28.81 -9.50 -2.00
N LEU A 536 -29.09 -10.45 -1.10
CA LEU A 536 -28.28 -11.66 -0.90
C LEU A 536 -28.17 -12.51 -2.17
N GLU A 537 -29.26 -12.67 -2.91
CA GLU A 537 -29.27 -13.45 -4.15
C GLU A 537 -28.37 -12.82 -5.23
N THR A 538 -28.40 -11.50 -5.35
CA THR A 538 -27.54 -10.74 -6.28
C THR A 538 -26.06 -10.87 -5.90
N ALA A 539 -25.75 -10.73 -4.62
CA ALA A 539 -24.40 -10.86 -4.08
C ALA A 539 -23.83 -12.28 -4.32
N ILE A 540 -24.61 -13.32 -4.00
CA ILE A 540 -24.21 -14.72 -4.25
C ILE A 540 -23.96 -14.97 -5.75
N ALA A 541 -24.79 -14.42 -6.64
CA ALA A 541 -24.63 -14.62 -8.08
C ALA A 541 -23.32 -14.00 -8.58
N ILE A 542 -22.99 -12.79 -8.15
CA ILE A 542 -21.77 -12.09 -8.53
C ILE A 542 -20.54 -12.75 -7.87
N ALA A 543 -20.61 -13.10 -6.60
CA ALA A 543 -19.54 -13.81 -5.90
C ALA A 543 -19.24 -15.18 -6.53
N ARG A 544 -20.25 -15.89 -7.03
CA ARG A 544 -20.09 -17.15 -7.76
C ARG A 544 -19.43 -16.92 -9.12
N GLU A 545 -19.84 -15.90 -9.88
CA GLU A 545 -19.23 -15.54 -11.15
C GLU A 545 -17.76 -15.12 -10.99
N ALA A 546 -17.45 -14.33 -9.93
CA ALA A 546 -16.10 -13.94 -9.56
C ALA A 546 -15.24 -15.11 -9.03
N GLY A 547 -15.86 -16.26 -8.72
CA GLY A 547 -15.18 -17.41 -8.13
C GLY A 547 -14.93 -17.28 -6.62
N ILE A 548 -15.54 -16.32 -5.94
CA ILE A 548 -15.43 -16.14 -4.47
C ILE A 548 -16.25 -17.19 -3.74
N TYR A 549 -17.50 -17.42 -4.19
CA TYR A 549 -18.49 -18.29 -3.55
C TYR A 549 -18.62 -19.63 -4.29
N GLU A 550 -18.59 -20.73 -3.55
CA GLU A 550 -18.81 -22.10 -4.03
C GLU A 550 -19.90 -22.81 -3.17
N ASP A 551 -20.41 -23.92 -3.67
CA ASP A 551 -21.44 -24.66 -2.94
C ASP A 551 -20.88 -25.20 -1.60
N GLY A 552 -21.54 -24.85 -0.52
CA GLY A 552 -21.12 -25.17 0.85
C GLY A 552 -20.47 -24.01 1.59
N ASP A 553 -20.16 -22.90 0.92
CA ASP A 553 -19.77 -21.66 1.56
C ASP A 553 -20.95 -20.96 2.26
N ILE A 554 -20.63 -19.98 3.12
CA ILE A 554 -21.62 -19.25 3.91
C ILE A 554 -21.78 -17.84 3.30
N ALA A 555 -23.03 -17.48 3.05
CA ALA A 555 -23.47 -16.14 2.72
C ALA A 555 -24.50 -15.68 3.75
N LEU A 556 -24.39 -14.47 4.26
CA LEU A 556 -25.26 -13.91 5.30
C LEU A 556 -25.79 -12.54 4.88
N THR A 557 -26.95 -12.19 5.39
CA THR A 557 -27.43 -10.82 5.42
C THR A 557 -26.81 -10.06 6.60
N ASP A 558 -26.79 -8.73 6.53
CA ASP A 558 -26.37 -7.85 7.65
C ASP A 558 -27.11 -8.17 8.96
N GLN A 559 -28.42 -8.42 8.87
CA GLN A 559 -29.24 -8.76 10.03
C GLN A 559 -28.77 -10.07 10.66
N GLU A 560 -28.62 -11.15 9.87
CA GLU A 560 -28.15 -12.45 10.38
C GLU A 560 -26.78 -12.34 11.03
N PHE A 561 -25.86 -11.60 10.39
CA PHE A 561 -24.53 -11.36 10.95
C PHE A 561 -24.57 -10.56 12.24
N SER A 562 -25.40 -9.51 12.32
CA SER A 562 -25.52 -8.64 13.50
C SER A 562 -26.13 -9.34 14.70
N GLU A 563 -27.05 -10.27 14.49
CA GLU A 563 -27.68 -11.08 15.55
C GLU A 563 -26.78 -12.21 16.09
N MET A 564 -25.70 -12.56 15.35
CA MET A 564 -24.76 -13.59 15.79
C MET A 564 -23.79 -13.08 16.87
N LYS A 565 -23.46 -13.97 17.82
CA LYS A 565 -22.40 -13.74 18.81
C LYS A 565 -21.03 -13.81 18.15
N ASP A 566 -20.06 -13.08 18.68
CA ASP A 566 -18.70 -12.97 18.13
C ASP A 566 -18.00 -14.32 18.01
N ASP A 567 -18.13 -15.21 19.02
CA ASP A 567 -17.53 -16.55 18.96
C ASP A 567 -18.07 -17.38 17.78
N LYS A 568 -19.38 -17.29 17.52
CA LYS A 568 -20.00 -18.00 16.40
C LYS A 568 -19.54 -17.45 15.05
N ILE A 569 -19.35 -16.12 14.95
CA ILE A 569 -18.80 -15.50 13.75
C ILE A 569 -17.37 -15.98 13.51
N LYS A 570 -16.53 -16.05 14.54
CA LYS A 570 -15.16 -16.57 14.45
C LYS A 570 -15.13 -18.02 13.96
N ASP A 571 -16.06 -18.86 14.40
CA ASP A 571 -16.15 -20.27 13.98
C ASP A 571 -16.51 -20.43 12.49
N ILE A 572 -17.41 -19.59 11.98
CA ILE A 572 -17.84 -19.65 10.57
C ILE A 572 -16.93 -18.88 9.61
N LEU A 573 -16.06 -18.01 10.13
CA LEU A 573 -15.22 -17.09 9.34
C LEU A 573 -14.45 -17.79 8.20
N PRO A 574 -13.88 -19.00 8.35
CA PRO A 574 -13.18 -19.67 7.25
C PRO A 574 -14.07 -19.99 6.03
N ARG A 575 -15.36 -20.14 6.25
CA ARG A 575 -16.36 -20.47 5.23
C ARG A 575 -17.22 -19.28 4.79
N LEU A 576 -17.13 -18.16 5.50
CA LEU A 576 -17.87 -16.94 5.18
C LEU A 576 -17.30 -16.31 3.90
N LYS A 577 -18.15 -16.06 2.90
CA LYS A 577 -17.73 -15.51 1.60
C LYS A 577 -18.50 -14.27 1.19
N VAL A 578 -19.73 -14.09 1.68
CA VAL A 578 -20.59 -12.98 1.30
C VAL A 578 -21.32 -12.41 2.51
N ILE A 579 -21.34 -11.07 2.63
CA ILE A 579 -22.24 -10.35 3.54
C ILE A 579 -23.03 -9.34 2.69
N ALA A 580 -24.35 -9.55 2.60
CA ALA A 580 -25.24 -8.74 1.80
C ALA A 580 -25.96 -7.68 2.65
N ARG A 581 -26.36 -6.55 2.04
CA ARG A 581 -26.97 -5.37 2.69
C ARG A 581 -26.11 -4.84 3.85
N CYS A 582 -24.79 -4.91 3.67
CA CYS A 582 -23.81 -4.69 4.72
C CYS A 582 -23.78 -3.23 5.21
N ALA A 583 -23.99 -3.03 6.51
CA ALA A 583 -23.86 -1.74 7.16
C ALA A 583 -22.38 -1.41 7.46
N PRO A 584 -22.00 -0.12 7.63
CA PRO A 584 -20.64 0.29 7.98
C PRO A 584 -20.12 -0.36 9.27
N SER A 585 -20.97 -0.47 10.29
CA SER A 585 -20.65 -1.13 11.57
C SER A 585 -20.32 -2.61 11.41
N THR A 586 -20.99 -3.30 10.48
CA THR A 586 -20.75 -4.70 10.17
C THR A 586 -19.40 -4.90 9.48
N LYS A 587 -19.02 -4.00 8.56
CA LYS A 587 -17.70 -4.00 7.93
C LYS A 587 -16.59 -3.88 8.98
N LEU A 588 -16.69 -2.92 9.89
CA LEU A 588 -15.73 -2.71 10.98
C LEU A 588 -15.68 -3.92 11.95
N ARG A 589 -16.85 -4.48 12.32
CA ARG A 589 -16.93 -5.64 13.21
C ARG A 589 -16.28 -6.88 12.60
N LEU A 590 -16.51 -7.15 11.31
CA LEU A 590 -15.88 -8.27 10.61
C LEU A 590 -14.36 -8.15 10.62
N VAL A 591 -13.81 -6.98 10.25
CA VAL A 591 -12.35 -6.72 10.26
C VAL A 591 -11.79 -6.96 11.66
N THR A 592 -12.44 -6.42 12.70
CA THR A 592 -11.98 -6.57 14.08
C THR A 592 -11.97 -8.02 14.53
N LEU A 593 -13.06 -8.77 14.31
CA LEU A 593 -13.16 -10.18 14.69
C LEU A 593 -12.17 -11.06 13.94
N ALA A 594 -11.94 -10.79 12.63
CA ALA A 594 -10.95 -11.50 11.85
C ALA A 594 -9.52 -11.28 12.41
N GLN A 595 -9.18 -10.05 12.78
CA GLN A 595 -7.88 -9.75 13.41
C GLN A 595 -7.73 -10.44 14.79
N GLU A 596 -8.80 -10.54 15.58
CA GLU A 596 -8.77 -11.25 16.86
C GLU A 596 -8.53 -12.76 16.70
N THR A 597 -8.87 -13.35 15.56
CA THR A 597 -8.49 -14.74 15.22
C THR A 597 -7.04 -14.90 14.73
N GLY A 598 -6.29 -13.79 14.66
CA GLY A 598 -4.90 -13.77 14.16
C GLY A 598 -4.79 -13.64 12.64
N MET A 599 -5.87 -13.33 11.94
CA MET A 599 -5.82 -13.04 10.51
C MET A 599 -5.25 -11.64 10.26
N SER A 600 -4.53 -11.50 9.13
CA SER A 600 -4.12 -10.21 8.61
C SER A 600 -5.07 -9.79 7.50
N VAL A 601 -5.76 -8.67 7.71
CA VAL A 601 -6.92 -8.27 6.93
C VAL A 601 -6.60 -7.10 6.01
N ALA A 602 -6.90 -7.26 4.73
CA ALA A 602 -7.06 -6.14 3.81
C ALA A 602 -8.53 -5.74 3.72
N MET A 603 -8.80 -4.45 3.65
CA MET A 603 -10.13 -3.89 3.41
C MET A 603 -10.12 -3.00 2.20
N THR A 604 -11.11 -3.11 1.31
CA THR A 604 -11.32 -2.18 0.20
C THR A 604 -12.55 -1.33 0.42
N GLY A 605 -12.54 -0.11 -0.07
CA GLY A 605 -13.71 0.75 -0.02
C GLY A 605 -13.52 2.03 -0.83
N ASP A 606 -14.65 2.63 -1.23
CA ASP A 606 -14.71 3.87 -1.99
C ASP A 606 -15.54 4.96 -1.28
N GLY A 607 -16.37 4.54 -0.31
CA GLY A 607 -17.30 5.40 0.39
C GLY A 607 -16.83 5.86 1.77
N THR A 608 -17.49 6.90 2.27
CA THR A 608 -17.35 7.36 3.66
C THR A 608 -17.71 6.25 4.65
N ASN A 609 -18.63 5.38 4.27
CA ASN A 609 -19.11 4.25 5.06
C ASN A 609 -18.04 3.18 5.30
N ASP A 610 -17.01 3.14 4.45
CA ASP A 610 -15.91 2.17 4.52
C ASP A 610 -14.74 2.67 5.36
N SER A 611 -14.66 3.97 5.58
CA SER A 611 -13.49 4.62 6.20
C SER A 611 -13.11 4.06 7.57
N PRO A 612 -14.05 3.73 8.49
CA PRO A 612 -13.68 3.12 9.77
C PRO A 612 -13.07 1.72 9.60
N ALA A 613 -13.57 0.93 8.66
CA ALA A 613 -13.05 -0.40 8.37
C ALA A 613 -11.71 -0.35 7.61
N LEU A 614 -11.54 0.60 6.68
CA LEU A 614 -10.27 0.88 5.99
C LEU A 614 -9.16 1.24 6.99
N ALA A 615 -9.42 2.18 7.89
CA ALA A 615 -8.45 2.61 8.90
C ALA A 615 -8.11 1.51 9.92
N ARG A 616 -9.07 0.61 10.20
CA ARG A 616 -8.88 -0.50 11.16
C ARG A 616 -8.11 -1.68 10.58
N ALA A 617 -8.20 -1.91 9.26
CA ALA A 617 -7.55 -3.02 8.58
C ALA A 617 -6.01 -2.98 8.74
N ASP A 618 -5.36 -4.11 8.55
CA ASP A 618 -3.89 -4.15 8.51
C ASP A 618 -3.37 -3.38 7.29
N VAL A 619 -4.10 -3.44 6.17
CA VAL A 619 -3.88 -2.61 4.98
C VAL A 619 -5.22 -2.17 4.40
N GLY A 620 -5.48 -0.86 4.38
CA GLY A 620 -6.65 -0.26 3.75
C GLY A 620 -6.36 0.10 2.29
N PHE A 621 -7.16 -0.42 1.35
CA PHE A 621 -7.11 -0.10 -0.07
C PHE A 621 -8.27 0.81 -0.45
N ALA A 622 -8.00 2.08 -0.69
CA ALA A 622 -9.00 3.04 -1.17
C ALA A 622 -9.03 3.08 -2.69
N MET A 623 -10.23 3.25 -3.27
CA MET A 623 -10.39 3.46 -4.71
C MET A 623 -10.06 4.91 -5.08
N ASN A 624 -9.50 5.11 -6.27
CA ASN A 624 -9.21 6.45 -6.77
C ASN A 624 -10.49 7.26 -7.07
N SER A 625 -11.54 6.61 -7.53
CA SER A 625 -12.86 7.20 -7.71
C SER A 625 -13.59 7.44 -6.38
N GLY A 626 -13.09 6.88 -5.28
CA GLY A 626 -13.70 7.00 -3.96
C GLY A 626 -13.62 8.41 -3.36
N THR A 627 -14.39 8.59 -2.27
CA THR A 627 -14.44 9.85 -1.52
C THR A 627 -13.09 10.20 -0.91
N ASP A 628 -12.86 11.47 -0.66
CA ASP A 628 -11.62 11.95 -0.03
C ASP A 628 -11.40 11.33 1.35
N VAL A 629 -12.47 11.01 2.07
CA VAL A 629 -12.40 10.34 3.38
C VAL A 629 -11.92 8.91 3.25
N ALA A 630 -12.44 8.15 2.30
CA ALA A 630 -11.96 6.80 2.02
C ALA A 630 -10.47 6.81 1.65
N LYS A 631 -10.05 7.76 0.80
CA LYS A 631 -8.63 7.95 0.42
C LYS A 631 -7.74 8.34 1.59
N ALA A 632 -8.24 9.16 2.51
CA ALA A 632 -7.50 9.56 3.71
C ALA A 632 -7.39 8.44 4.74
N ALA A 633 -8.40 7.56 4.83
CA ALA A 633 -8.41 6.39 5.70
C ALA A 633 -7.61 5.20 5.14
N GLY A 634 -7.39 5.16 3.81
CA GLY A 634 -6.67 4.10 3.13
C GLY A 634 -5.15 4.28 3.22
N ASP A 635 -4.43 3.19 3.37
CA ASP A 635 -2.97 3.15 3.29
C ASP A 635 -2.45 3.18 1.85
N ILE A 636 -3.25 2.64 0.94
CA ILE A 636 -2.93 2.46 -0.48
C ILE A 636 -4.11 2.92 -1.32
N ILE A 637 -3.85 3.66 -2.39
CA ILE A 637 -4.87 4.08 -3.36
C ILE A 637 -4.66 3.30 -4.67
N LEU A 638 -5.73 2.67 -5.15
CA LEU A 638 -5.76 1.97 -6.43
C LEU A 638 -6.20 2.95 -7.52
N THR A 639 -5.26 3.35 -8.40
CA THR A 639 -5.52 4.40 -9.39
C THR A 639 -6.39 3.93 -10.57
N ASP A 640 -6.58 2.62 -10.71
CA ASP A 640 -7.42 1.96 -11.72
C ASP A 640 -8.73 1.39 -11.15
N ASP A 641 -8.98 1.57 -9.86
CA ASP A 641 -10.15 1.06 -9.14
C ASP A 641 -10.37 -0.45 -9.31
N ASN A 642 -9.32 -1.25 -9.51
CA ASN A 642 -9.44 -2.65 -9.91
C ASN A 642 -8.94 -3.60 -8.82
N PHE A 643 -9.74 -4.61 -8.48
CA PHE A 643 -9.38 -5.68 -7.55
C PHE A 643 -8.08 -6.41 -7.94
N THR A 644 -7.79 -6.54 -9.25
CA THR A 644 -6.55 -7.16 -9.75
C THR A 644 -5.30 -6.48 -9.20
N SER A 645 -5.35 -5.16 -9.02
CA SER A 645 -4.26 -4.37 -8.47
C SER A 645 -4.01 -4.65 -6.99
N ILE A 646 -5.02 -5.08 -6.21
CA ILE A 646 -4.84 -5.54 -4.83
C ILE A 646 -3.96 -6.79 -4.80
N ILE A 647 -4.29 -7.79 -5.61
CA ILE A 647 -3.55 -9.06 -5.69
C ILE A 647 -2.11 -8.82 -6.17
N ARG A 648 -1.94 -7.88 -7.11
CA ARG A 648 -0.61 -7.43 -7.52
C ARG A 648 0.15 -6.72 -6.40
N GLY A 649 -0.52 -5.89 -5.61
CA GLY A 649 0.05 -5.26 -4.41
C GLY A 649 0.54 -6.30 -3.40
N ILE A 650 -0.27 -7.34 -3.14
CA ILE A 650 0.12 -8.45 -2.26
C ILE A 650 1.35 -9.18 -2.80
N LYS A 651 1.42 -9.43 -4.11
CA LYS A 651 2.59 -10.03 -4.76
C LYS A 651 3.84 -9.17 -4.58
N LEU A 652 3.72 -7.84 -4.70
CA LEU A 652 4.81 -6.91 -4.44
C LEU A 652 5.23 -6.91 -2.96
N GLY A 653 4.28 -6.96 -2.02
CA GLY A 653 4.56 -7.11 -0.60
C GLY A 653 5.30 -8.42 -0.28
N ARG A 654 4.92 -9.55 -0.89
CA ARG A 654 5.64 -10.83 -0.76
C ARG A 654 7.04 -10.75 -1.36
N THR A 655 7.19 -10.11 -2.53
CA THR A 655 8.49 -9.86 -3.15
C THR A 655 9.39 -9.05 -2.23
N PHE A 656 8.82 -8.01 -1.58
CA PHE A 656 9.53 -7.21 -0.58
C PHE A 656 10.10 -8.08 0.54
N MET A 657 9.28 -8.95 1.14
CA MET A 657 9.72 -9.84 2.23
C MET A 657 10.76 -10.85 1.78
N HIS A 658 10.59 -11.43 0.59
CA HIS A 658 11.60 -12.33 0.02
C HIS A 658 12.94 -11.63 -0.22
N ASN A 659 12.92 -10.38 -0.69
CA ASN A 659 14.14 -9.60 -0.91
C ASN A 659 14.86 -9.29 0.41
N ILE A 660 14.12 -8.97 1.47
CA ILE A 660 14.70 -8.81 2.81
C ILE A 660 15.27 -10.13 3.32
N ASN A 661 14.55 -11.23 3.20
CA ASN A 661 15.04 -12.53 3.64
C ASN A 661 16.29 -12.98 2.87
N MET A 662 16.35 -12.72 1.55
CA MET A 662 17.57 -12.97 0.77
C MET A 662 18.77 -12.17 1.29
N PHE A 663 18.56 -10.91 1.63
CA PHE A 663 19.62 -10.09 2.21
C PHE A 663 20.08 -10.61 3.59
N LEU A 664 19.15 -11.02 4.45
CA LEU A 664 19.46 -11.62 5.74
C LEU A 664 20.23 -12.94 5.59
N ASP A 665 19.80 -13.80 4.68
CA ASP A 665 20.47 -15.06 4.35
C ASP A 665 21.87 -14.85 3.76
N PHE A 666 22.10 -13.69 3.14
CA PHE A 666 23.41 -13.29 2.64
C PHE A 666 24.31 -12.74 3.76
N GLN A 667 23.81 -11.81 4.56
CA GLN A 667 24.60 -11.03 5.52
C GLN A 667 24.93 -11.80 6.80
N LEU A 668 23.96 -12.53 7.36
CA LEU A 668 24.14 -13.19 8.65
C LEU A 668 25.27 -14.25 8.66
N PRO A 669 25.43 -15.10 7.63
CA PRO A 669 26.56 -16.03 7.58
C PRO A 669 27.91 -15.32 7.63
N ILE A 670 28.06 -14.18 6.99
CA ILE A 670 29.29 -13.38 6.98
C ILE A 670 29.58 -12.86 8.37
N ASN A 671 28.60 -12.20 9.02
CA ASN A 671 28.76 -11.63 10.36
C ASN A 671 29.02 -12.70 11.43
N ILE A 672 28.28 -13.83 11.38
CA ILE A 672 28.50 -14.95 12.31
C ILE A 672 29.89 -15.55 12.10
N SER A 673 30.33 -15.74 10.84
CA SER A 673 31.65 -16.26 10.53
C SER A 673 32.76 -15.30 11.01
N LEU A 674 32.62 -14.00 10.75
CA LEU A 674 33.54 -12.99 11.24
C LEU A 674 33.61 -12.96 12.77
N LEU A 675 32.46 -13.04 13.44
CA LEU A 675 32.40 -13.12 14.90
C LEU A 675 33.15 -14.32 15.44
N LEU A 676 32.90 -15.52 14.90
CA LEU A 676 33.56 -16.75 15.32
C LEU A 676 35.07 -16.73 15.04
N LEU A 677 35.47 -16.24 13.86
CA LEU A 677 36.87 -16.16 13.49
C LEU A 677 37.64 -15.13 14.33
N ASN A 678 37.07 -13.96 14.57
CA ASN A 678 37.69 -12.96 15.45
C ASN A 678 37.75 -13.41 16.93
N LEU A 679 36.79 -14.23 17.39
CA LEU A 679 36.78 -14.79 18.73
C LEU A 679 37.89 -15.86 18.90
N VAL A 680 38.15 -16.69 17.89
CA VAL A 680 39.03 -17.82 17.96
C VAL A 680 40.47 -17.46 17.56
N PHE A 681 40.64 -16.52 16.63
CA PHE A 681 41.95 -16.16 16.07
C PHE A 681 43.00 -15.70 17.08
N PRO A 682 42.72 -14.92 18.14
CA PRO A 682 43.70 -14.50 19.14
C PRO A 682 44.36 -15.62 19.92
N PHE A 683 43.82 -16.86 19.89
CA PHE A 683 44.44 -18.03 20.49
C PHE A 683 45.55 -18.65 19.63
N PHE A 684 45.64 -18.30 18.36
CA PHE A 684 46.60 -18.87 17.40
C PHE A 684 47.61 -17.82 16.88
N SER A 685 47.30 -16.54 16.99
CA SER A 685 48.14 -15.46 16.50
C SER A 685 47.97 -14.19 17.34
N THR A 686 48.97 -13.33 17.37
CA THR A 686 48.87 -12.00 17.98
C THR A 686 48.13 -11.05 17.06
N GLY A 687 47.09 -10.38 17.56
CA GLY A 687 46.31 -9.39 16.79
C GLY A 687 44.90 -9.82 16.41
N ALA A 688 44.23 -9.01 15.61
CA ALA A 688 42.89 -9.26 15.12
C ALA A 688 42.90 -10.12 13.82
N PHE A 689 41.85 -10.90 13.62
CA PHE A 689 41.68 -11.68 12.39
C PHE A 689 41.63 -10.77 11.13
N LEU A 690 40.87 -9.68 11.21
CA LEU A 690 40.86 -8.56 10.29
C LEU A 690 40.89 -7.26 11.11
N THR A 691 41.49 -6.20 10.59
CA THR A 691 41.45 -4.89 11.25
C THR A 691 40.03 -4.28 11.22
N SER A 692 39.73 -3.44 12.20
CA SER A 692 38.44 -2.75 12.29
C SER A 692 38.13 -1.97 11.01
N ALA A 693 39.15 -1.33 10.41
CA ALA A 693 39.01 -0.60 9.14
C ALA A 693 38.57 -1.52 7.98
N LEU A 694 39.18 -2.70 7.86
CA LEU A 694 38.82 -3.68 6.81
C LEU A 694 37.39 -4.24 7.01
N ILE A 695 37.01 -4.54 8.26
CA ILE A 695 35.64 -5.01 8.56
C ILE A 695 34.61 -3.92 8.23
N LEU A 696 34.90 -2.68 8.55
CA LEU A 696 34.04 -1.56 8.21
C LEU A 696 33.88 -1.36 6.71
N ILE A 697 34.97 -1.44 5.95
CA ILE A 697 34.94 -1.38 4.48
C ILE A 697 34.03 -2.50 3.94
N ILE A 698 34.17 -3.69 4.49
CA ILE A 698 33.35 -4.84 4.11
C ILE A 698 31.89 -4.58 4.42
N ASN A 699 31.55 -4.23 5.66
CA ASN A 699 30.18 -4.00 6.07
C ASN A 699 29.53 -2.90 5.23
N ILE A 700 30.18 -1.73 5.05
CA ILE A 700 29.61 -0.63 4.30
C ILE A 700 29.44 -0.96 2.82
N ILE A 701 30.51 -1.40 2.15
CA ILE A 701 30.47 -1.66 0.72
C ILE A 701 29.56 -2.84 0.43
N MET A 702 29.67 -3.92 1.22
CA MET A 702 28.92 -5.13 0.96
C MET A 702 27.46 -5.00 1.40
N ASP A 703 27.19 -4.46 2.57
CA ASP A 703 25.83 -4.36 3.10
C ASP A 703 25.01 -3.33 2.32
N SER A 704 25.57 -2.14 2.07
CA SER A 704 24.86 -1.09 1.34
C SER A 704 24.63 -1.43 -0.13
N LEU A 705 25.65 -1.91 -0.82
CA LEU A 705 25.54 -2.24 -2.24
C LEU A 705 24.71 -3.51 -2.48
N ASN A 706 24.90 -4.54 -1.64
CA ASN A 706 24.11 -5.75 -1.78
C ASN A 706 22.66 -5.58 -1.32
N SER A 707 22.37 -4.71 -0.35
CA SER A 707 20.98 -4.39 0.00
C SER A 707 20.24 -3.77 -1.18
N LEU A 708 20.89 -2.87 -1.93
CA LEU A 708 20.33 -2.31 -3.16
C LEU A 708 20.15 -3.37 -4.25
N SER A 709 21.11 -4.28 -4.37
CA SER A 709 21.10 -5.40 -5.32
C SER A 709 19.95 -6.37 -5.07
N PHE A 710 19.80 -6.85 -3.84
CA PHE A 710 18.71 -7.76 -3.45
C PHE A 710 17.36 -7.05 -3.42
N GLY A 711 17.31 -5.79 -3.01
CA GLY A 711 16.11 -4.97 -3.06
C GLY A 711 15.54 -4.78 -4.46
N SER A 712 16.37 -4.93 -5.48
CA SER A 712 15.99 -4.81 -6.90
C SER A 712 15.66 -6.16 -7.56
N GLU A 713 15.59 -7.27 -6.82
CA GLU A 713 15.14 -8.54 -7.40
C GLU A 713 13.68 -8.45 -7.85
N PRO A 714 13.37 -8.90 -9.07
CA PRO A 714 12.04 -8.79 -9.63
C PRO A 714 11.04 -9.72 -8.96
N GLU A 715 9.76 -9.37 -9.06
CA GLU A 715 8.66 -10.23 -8.66
C GLU A 715 8.68 -11.59 -9.39
N LYS A 716 8.28 -12.64 -8.66
CA LYS A 716 8.17 -14.01 -9.21
C LYS A 716 6.75 -14.52 -9.00
N GLU A 717 6.19 -15.21 -10.02
CA GLU A 717 4.87 -15.84 -9.92
C GLU A 717 4.82 -16.92 -8.84
N GLU A 718 5.96 -17.55 -8.56
CA GLU A 718 6.10 -18.59 -7.55
C GLU A 718 5.70 -18.10 -6.15
N TYR A 719 5.89 -16.80 -5.84
CA TYR A 719 5.55 -16.21 -4.54
C TYR A 719 4.03 -16.19 -4.26
N MET A 720 3.20 -16.22 -5.31
CA MET A 720 1.75 -16.31 -5.18
C MET A 720 1.24 -17.77 -5.06
N LYS A 721 2.14 -18.76 -5.06
CA LYS A 721 1.83 -20.16 -4.75
C LYS A 721 2.21 -20.56 -3.32
N GLU A 722 2.85 -19.65 -2.61
CA GLU A 722 3.24 -19.83 -1.21
C GLU A 722 2.11 -19.35 -0.28
N LYS A 723 2.09 -19.89 0.94
CA LYS A 723 1.19 -19.37 1.99
C LYS A 723 1.64 -17.98 2.45
N PRO A 724 0.72 -17.14 2.95
CA PRO A 724 1.07 -15.85 3.52
C PRO A 724 2.10 -15.99 4.65
N PHE A 725 2.93 -14.97 4.80
CA PHE A 725 3.80 -14.85 5.98
C PHE A 725 2.93 -14.75 7.24
N VAL A 726 3.41 -15.28 8.37
CA VAL A 726 2.66 -15.28 9.63
C VAL A 726 3.27 -14.24 10.59
N LYS A 727 2.44 -13.30 11.09
CA LYS A 727 2.88 -12.32 12.09
C LYS A 727 3.37 -13.00 13.36
N GLY A 728 4.47 -12.52 13.92
CA GLY A 728 5.03 -13.06 15.17
C GLY A 728 5.83 -14.34 15.04
N THR A 729 5.84 -15.03 13.91
CA THR A 729 6.83 -16.06 13.64
C THR A 729 8.15 -15.38 13.30
N GLY A 730 9.28 -15.90 13.82
CA GLY A 730 10.59 -15.29 13.58
C GLY A 730 10.88 -15.12 12.08
N LEU A 731 11.75 -14.18 11.74
CA LEU A 731 12.17 -13.84 10.36
C LEU A 731 12.73 -15.04 9.58
N PHE A 732 13.15 -16.11 10.27
CA PHE A 732 13.81 -17.26 9.67
C PHE A 732 12.96 -18.53 9.79
N ASP A 733 12.61 -19.07 8.65
CA ASP A 733 12.05 -20.41 8.54
C ASP A 733 13.15 -21.49 8.70
N LYS A 734 12.78 -22.74 8.61
CA LYS A 734 13.71 -23.86 8.71
C LYS A 734 14.75 -23.86 7.58
N GLN A 735 14.36 -23.41 6.39
CA GLN A 735 15.25 -23.38 5.22
C GLN A 735 16.27 -22.25 5.34
N SER A 736 15.87 -21.03 5.76
CA SER A 736 16.79 -19.92 6.05
C SER A 736 17.81 -20.29 7.13
N LYS A 737 17.37 -20.92 8.23
CA LYS A 737 18.29 -21.39 9.28
C LYS A 737 19.33 -22.39 8.76
N LEU A 738 18.89 -23.33 7.92
CA LEU A 738 19.80 -24.30 7.30
C LEU A 738 20.77 -23.62 6.33
N ARG A 739 20.30 -22.63 5.55
CA ARG A 739 21.10 -21.86 4.61
C ARG A 739 22.18 -21.05 5.35
N ILE A 740 21.78 -20.32 6.39
CA ILE A 740 22.69 -19.54 7.24
C ILE A 740 23.75 -20.47 7.85
N GLY A 741 23.36 -21.59 8.41
CA GLY A 741 24.28 -22.57 9.00
C GLY A 741 25.27 -23.17 8.01
N THR A 742 24.79 -23.58 6.84
CA THR A 742 25.67 -24.18 5.80
C THR A 742 26.62 -23.13 5.18
N ALA A 743 26.16 -21.92 4.97
CA ALA A 743 27.02 -20.82 4.49
C ALA A 743 28.08 -20.45 5.54
N THR A 744 27.71 -20.28 6.82
CA THR A 744 28.66 -20.04 7.93
C THR A 744 29.72 -21.14 8.01
N THR A 745 29.31 -22.40 7.89
CA THR A 745 30.25 -23.53 7.88
C THR A 745 31.20 -23.47 6.68
N SER A 746 30.68 -23.06 5.48
CA SER A 746 31.51 -22.92 4.28
C SER A 746 32.55 -21.81 4.41
N PHE A 747 32.19 -20.66 4.98
CA PHE A 747 33.11 -19.57 5.29
C PHE A 747 34.19 -20.06 6.28
N SER A 748 33.77 -20.63 7.40
CA SER A 748 34.70 -21.15 8.43
C SER A 748 35.66 -22.20 7.88
N LEU A 749 35.18 -23.15 7.06
CA LEU A 749 36.00 -24.15 6.43
C LEU A 749 37.05 -23.57 5.48
N ALA A 750 36.65 -22.62 4.61
CA ALA A 750 37.57 -21.97 3.70
C ALA A 750 38.69 -21.23 4.44
N TYR A 751 38.38 -20.59 5.56
CA TYR A 751 39.41 -19.93 6.40
C TYR A 751 40.29 -20.91 7.16
N ILE A 752 39.77 -22.01 7.64
CA ILE A 752 40.59 -23.08 8.26
C ILE A 752 41.59 -23.61 7.22
N ILE A 753 41.16 -23.83 5.98
CA ILE A 753 42.05 -24.28 4.90
C ILE A 753 43.10 -23.21 4.58
N LEU A 754 42.71 -21.93 4.51
CA LEU A 754 43.65 -20.84 4.25
C LEU A 754 44.72 -20.71 5.34
N MET A 755 44.28 -20.81 6.63
CA MET A 755 45.13 -20.52 7.80
C MET A 755 46.07 -21.69 8.16
N PHE A 756 45.74 -22.94 7.84
CA PHE A 756 46.57 -24.09 8.21
C PHE A 756 47.26 -24.72 7.01
N PRO A 757 46.55 -25.43 6.08
CA PRO A 757 47.24 -26.07 4.93
C PRO A 757 47.92 -25.08 3.98
N CYS A 758 47.32 -23.90 3.77
CA CYS A 758 47.83 -22.88 2.80
C CYS A 758 48.69 -21.80 3.45
N ALA A 759 48.86 -21.81 4.78
CA ALA A 759 49.60 -20.78 5.52
C ALA A 759 51.03 -20.53 5.03
N THR A 760 51.71 -21.61 4.63
CA THR A 760 53.10 -21.53 4.11
C THR A 760 53.26 -20.81 2.78
N MET A 761 52.12 -20.58 2.06
CA MET A 761 52.13 -19.85 0.78
C MET A 761 52.08 -18.32 0.97
N PHE A 762 51.78 -17.82 2.19
CA PHE A 762 51.69 -16.40 2.50
C PHE A 762 52.80 -16.02 3.47
N HIS A 763 53.74 -15.21 3.00
CA HIS A 763 54.95 -14.83 3.70
C HIS A 763 54.72 -13.50 4.46
N GLY A 764 54.46 -13.61 5.79
CA GLY A 764 54.27 -12.45 6.66
C GLY A 764 52.78 -12.10 6.94
N GLU A 765 52.59 -11.32 8.00
CA GLU A 765 51.24 -10.97 8.49
C GLU A 765 50.43 -10.14 7.46
N ALA A 766 51.12 -9.24 6.73
CA ALA A 766 50.44 -8.36 5.77
C ALA A 766 49.86 -9.17 4.58
N GLU A 767 50.58 -10.17 4.04
CA GLU A 767 50.04 -11.02 2.96
C GLU A 767 48.89 -11.90 3.48
N GLN A 768 48.97 -12.43 4.69
CA GLN A 768 47.93 -13.23 5.31
C GLN A 768 46.66 -12.36 5.58
N LEU A 769 46.84 -11.10 6.00
CA LEU A 769 45.75 -10.16 6.20
C LEU A 769 45.06 -9.84 4.86
N THR A 770 45.84 -9.63 3.77
CA THR A 770 45.33 -9.43 2.42
C THR A 770 44.53 -10.65 1.98
N ALA A 771 45.06 -11.86 2.15
CA ALA A 771 44.41 -13.10 1.75
C ALA A 771 43.07 -13.30 2.50
N ARG A 772 43.03 -13.02 3.79
CA ARG A 772 41.81 -13.06 4.62
C ARG A 772 40.76 -12.06 4.12
N PHE A 773 41.15 -10.82 3.86
CA PHE A 773 40.27 -9.77 3.34
C PHE A 773 39.68 -10.13 1.97
N VAL A 774 40.53 -10.50 1.00
CA VAL A 774 40.10 -10.82 -0.37
C VAL A 774 39.22 -12.07 -0.38
N LEU A 775 39.60 -13.11 0.37
CA LEU A 775 38.77 -14.34 0.47
C LEU A 775 37.36 -14.02 0.96
N LEU A 776 37.22 -13.16 1.95
CA LEU A 776 35.90 -12.76 2.45
C LEU A 776 35.07 -12.08 1.36
N CYS A 777 35.65 -11.12 0.66
CA CYS A 777 34.94 -10.40 -0.40
C CYS A 777 34.50 -11.36 -1.54
N PHE A 778 35.36 -12.27 -1.95
CA PHE A 778 35.06 -13.25 -3.01
C PHE A 778 34.02 -14.26 -2.57
N MET A 779 34.15 -14.83 -1.37
CA MET A 779 33.14 -15.75 -0.83
C MET A 779 31.78 -15.09 -0.65
N ALA A 780 31.74 -13.83 -0.21
CA ALA A 780 30.49 -13.11 -0.09
C ALA A 780 29.79 -12.92 -1.45
N VAL A 781 30.54 -12.60 -2.49
CA VAL A 781 29.95 -12.52 -3.85
C VAL A 781 29.43 -13.91 -4.27
N MET A 782 30.17 -14.98 -4.05
CA MET A 782 29.71 -16.35 -4.37
C MET A 782 28.46 -16.73 -3.54
N ASN A 783 28.42 -16.36 -2.26
CA ASN A 783 27.22 -16.51 -1.42
C ASN A 783 26.02 -15.76 -1.99
N GLY A 784 26.22 -14.55 -2.48
CA GLY A 784 25.17 -13.76 -3.14
C GLY A 784 24.53 -14.50 -4.32
N PHE A 785 25.33 -15.16 -5.17
CA PHE A 785 24.81 -16.01 -6.26
C PHE A 785 24.04 -17.23 -5.72
N CYS A 786 24.49 -17.83 -4.62
CA CYS A 786 23.82 -18.96 -4.00
C CYS A 786 22.48 -18.58 -3.39
N VAL A 787 22.39 -17.45 -2.70
CA VAL A 787 21.18 -16.98 -2.01
C VAL A 787 20.09 -16.55 -2.99
N ARG A 788 20.46 -15.91 -4.12
CA ARG A 788 19.53 -15.32 -5.09
C ARG A 788 18.60 -16.34 -5.77
N VAL A 789 18.99 -17.59 -5.86
CA VAL A 789 18.27 -18.64 -6.59
C VAL A 789 18.04 -19.87 -5.74
N GLU A 790 16.82 -20.38 -5.72
CA GLU A 790 16.49 -21.65 -5.03
C GLU A 790 16.99 -22.91 -5.76
N GLY A 791 17.15 -22.85 -7.08
CA GLY A 791 17.55 -23.99 -7.92
C GLY A 791 19.05 -24.13 -8.13
N ALA A 792 19.46 -25.18 -8.85
CA ALA A 792 20.86 -25.45 -9.18
C ALA A 792 21.50 -24.45 -10.18
N ASN A 793 20.70 -23.78 -11.01
CA ASN A 793 21.22 -22.80 -11.97
C ASN A 793 21.37 -21.44 -11.31
N LEU A 794 22.54 -21.13 -10.76
CA LEU A 794 22.84 -19.90 -10.03
C LEU A 794 22.74 -18.61 -10.91
N LEU A 795 22.76 -18.75 -12.25
CA LEU A 795 22.64 -17.65 -13.19
C LEU A 795 21.19 -17.42 -13.64
N LYS A 796 20.21 -18.21 -13.17
CA LYS A 796 18.81 -18.05 -13.54
C LYS A 796 18.33 -16.62 -13.24
N GLY A 797 17.77 -15.94 -14.23
CA GLY A 797 17.19 -14.60 -14.09
C GLY A 797 18.19 -13.46 -13.88
N ILE A 798 19.48 -13.68 -14.05
CA ILE A 798 20.51 -12.64 -13.84
C ILE A 798 20.32 -11.42 -14.76
N THR A 799 19.74 -11.62 -15.95
CA THR A 799 19.45 -10.56 -16.92
C THR A 799 18.27 -9.66 -16.51
N LYS A 800 17.40 -10.15 -15.62
CA LYS A 800 16.26 -9.40 -15.12
C LYS A 800 16.67 -8.40 -14.02
N ASN A 801 17.71 -8.72 -13.25
CA ASN A 801 18.34 -7.81 -12.29
C ASN A 801 19.76 -7.46 -12.76
N LYS A 802 19.88 -6.40 -13.54
CA LYS A 802 21.18 -5.95 -14.06
C LYS A 802 22.10 -5.36 -12.99
N LEU A 803 21.52 -4.94 -11.87
CA LEU A 803 22.25 -4.30 -10.78
C LEU A 803 23.09 -5.31 -9.99
N PHE A 804 22.56 -6.52 -9.77
CA PHE A 804 23.27 -7.57 -9.05
C PHE A 804 24.64 -7.93 -9.67
N PRO A 805 24.76 -8.30 -10.97
CA PRO A 805 26.06 -8.60 -11.57
C PRO A 805 26.99 -7.38 -11.62
N ALA A 806 26.46 -6.17 -11.79
CA ALA A 806 27.27 -4.96 -11.77
C ALA A 806 27.90 -4.71 -10.38
N ILE A 807 27.12 -4.87 -9.31
CA ILE A 807 27.60 -4.75 -7.93
C ILE A 807 28.57 -5.88 -7.59
N ALA A 808 28.25 -7.13 -7.93
CA ALA A 808 29.14 -8.28 -7.74
C ALA A 808 30.51 -8.06 -8.39
N PHE A 809 30.51 -7.60 -9.65
CA PHE A 809 31.75 -7.25 -10.35
C PHE A 809 32.48 -6.08 -9.68
N GLY A 810 31.75 -5.04 -9.26
CA GLY A 810 32.31 -3.87 -8.56
C GLY A 810 32.98 -4.26 -7.24
N ILE A 811 32.41 -5.19 -6.45
CA ILE A 811 33.00 -5.69 -5.20
C ILE A 811 34.26 -6.48 -5.50
N LEU A 812 34.26 -7.38 -6.49
CA LEU A 812 35.44 -8.15 -6.87
C LEU A 812 36.56 -7.24 -7.38
N ALA A 813 36.26 -6.29 -8.26
CA ALA A 813 37.23 -5.33 -8.80
C ALA A 813 37.77 -4.42 -7.68
N GLY A 814 36.91 -3.96 -6.77
CA GLY A 814 37.31 -3.16 -5.61
C GLY A 814 38.25 -3.90 -4.68
N ALA A 815 37.97 -5.18 -4.37
CA ALA A 815 38.85 -6.02 -3.56
C ALA A 815 40.23 -6.19 -4.23
N VAL A 816 40.29 -6.40 -5.55
CA VAL A 816 41.55 -6.48 -6.29
C VAL A 816 42.32 -5.15 -6.27
N ILE A 817 41.62 -4.01 -6.49
CA ILE A 817 42.23 -2.68 -6.44
C ILE A 817 42.82 -2.39 -5.04
N ILE A 818 42.07 -2.70 -4.00
CA ILE A 818 42.53 -2.50 -2.61
C ILE A 818 43.76 -3.38 -2.33
N ALA A 819 43.70 -4.66 -2.72
CA ALA A 819 44.78 -5.61 -2.44
C ALA A 819 46.07 -5.36 -3.27
N GLN A 820 45.96 -4.81 -4.48
CA GLN A 820 47.10 -4.68 -5.39
C GLN A 820 47.60 -3.23 -5.58
N LEU A 821 46.72 -2.23 -5.40
CA LEU A 821 47.06 -0.84 -5.66
C LEU A 821 47.05 0.02 -4.38
N LEU A 822 46.16 -0.27 -3.46
CA LEU A 822 45.99 0.52 -2.23
C LEU A 822 46.51 -0.19 -0.97
N TYR A 823 47.25 -1.31 -1.14
CA TYR A 823 47.73 -2.17 -0.07
C TYR A 823 48.46 -1.43 1.05
N GLY A 824 49.35 -0.48 0.73
CA GLY A 824 50.13 0.29 1.67
C GLY A 824 49.30 1.17 2.63
N LEU A 825 48.12 1.61 2.21
CA LEU A 825 47.23 2.43 3.05
C LEU A 825 46.55 1.64 4.17
N LEU A 826 46.34 0.33 3.96
CA LEU A 826 45.57 -0.54 4.86
C LEU A 826 46.44 -1.56 5.60
N GLY A 827 47.76 -1.44 5.54
CA GLY A 827 48.68 -2.42 6.13
C GLY A 827 48.64 -3.80 5.45
N LEU A 828 48.23 -3.84 4.18
CA LEU A 828 48.17 -5.02 3.35
C LEU A 828 49.48 -5.20 2.54
N ALA A 829 49.62 -6.32 1.88
CA ALA A 829 50.69 -6.61 0.92
C ALA A 829 50.12 -7.16 -0.38
N PRO A 830 50.73 -6.86 -1.52
CA PRO A 830 50.29 -7.38 -2.82
C PRO A 830 50.43 -8.91 -2.89
N LEU A 831 49.47 -9.57 -3.52
CA LEU A 831 49.47 -11.02 -3.71
C LEU A 831 50.03 -11.43 -5.06
N ASN A 832 50.72 -12.57 -5.10
CA ASN A 832 51.22 -13.16 -6.33
C ASN A 832 50.15 -14.04 -7.01
N GLU A 833 50.41 -14.48 -8.26
CA GLU A 833 49.43 -15.23 -9.06
C GLU A 833 48.96 -16.52 -8.43
N MET A 834 49.85 -17.27 -7.76
CA MET A 834 49.49 -18.50 -7.09
C MET A 834 48.62 -18.28 -5.84
N GLN A 835 48.90 -17.23 -5.10
CA GLN A 835 48.08 -16.80 -3.96
C GLN A 835 46.67 -16.39 -4.40
N TRP A 836 46.58 -15.68 -5.50
CA TRP A 836 45.28 -15.37 -6.11
C TRP A 836 44.50 -16.61 -6.53
N LEU A 837 45.18 -17.59 -7.18
CA LEU A 837 44.54 -18.84 -7.59
C LEU A 837 43.97 -19.58 -6.39
N VAL A 838 44.74 -19.71 -5.29
CA VAL A 838 44.28 -20.36 -4.06
C VAL A 838 43.03 -19.65 -3.49
N ILE A 839 43.03 -18.33 -3.44
CA ILE A 839 41.89 -17.58 -2.93
C ILE A 839 40.64 -17.79 -3.80
N ILE A 840 40.78 -17.74 -5.12
CA ILE A 840 39.67 -17.97 -6.05
C ILE A 840 39.10 -19.38 -5.85
N VAL A 841 39.94 -20.40 -5.78
CA VAL A 841 39.49 -21.79 -5.57
C VAL A 841 38.79 -21.95 -4.22
N LEU A 842 39.34 -21.40 -3.15
CA LEU A 842 38.74 -21.43 -1.82
C LEU A 842 37.38 -20.69 -1.78
N SER A 843 37.27 -19.57 -2.48
CA SER A 843 36.01 -18.83 -2.52
C SER A 843 34.88 -19.61 -3.17
N MET A 844 35.20 -20.57 -4.06
CA MET A 844 34.19 -21.40 -4.73
C MET A 844 33.65 -22.55 -3.87
N ILE A 845 34.24 -22.83 -2.70
CA ILE A 845 33.81 -23.94 -1.81
C ILE A 845 32.33 -23.81 -1.43
N ILE A 846 31.82 -22.61 -1.27
CA ILE A 846 30.42 -22.37 -0.89
C ILE A 846 29.42 -22.92 -1.92
N ILE A 847 29.76 -22.90 -3.21
CA ILE A 847 28.89 -23.32 -4.31
C ILE A 847 28.50 -24.80 -4.20
N PRO A 848 29.44 -25.78 -4.16
CA PRO A 848 29.08 -27.18 -4.07
C PRO A 848 28.35 -27.53 -2.77
N ILE A 849 28.67 -26.86 -1.65
CA ILE A 849 28.00 -27.07 -0.37
C ILE A 849 26.54 -26.58 -0.45
N ASP A 850 26.29 -25.39 -1.01
CA ASP A 850 24.94 -24.89 -1.19
C ASP A 850 24.12 -25.72 -2.19
N LEU A 851 24.74 -26.17 -3.28
CA LEU A 851 24.08 -27.07 -4.24
C LEU A 851 23.71 -28.41 -3.59
N ALA A 852 24.56 -28.96 -2.71
CA ALA A 852 24.23 -30.16 -1.94
C ALA A 852 23.05 -29.91 -0.99
N ARG A 853 23.07 -28.78 -0.27
CA ARG A 853 21.93 -28.35 0.57
C ARG A 853 20.63 -28.26 -0.23
N LYS A 854 20.64 -27.58 -1.39
CA LYS A 854 19.47 -27.44 -2.27
C LYS A 854 18.92 -28.79 -2.74
N ARG A 855 19.78 -29.73 -3.08
CA ARG A 855 19.37 -31.10 -3.46
C ARG A 855 18.72 -31.85 -2.30
N ILE A 856 19.22 -31.67 -1.08
CA ILE A 856 18.63 -32.29 0.12
C ILE A 856 17.28 -31.67 0.45
N ALA A 857 17.17 -30.37 0.34
CA ALA A 857 15.92 -29.63 0.62
C ALA A 857 14.82 -29.87 -0.43
N SER A 858 15.17 -30.27 -1.65
CA SER A 858 14.21 -30.58 -2.74
C SER A 858 13.66 -32.03 -2.68
N LYS A 859 14.23 -32.89 -1.82
CA LYS A 859 13.73 -34.22 -1.49
C LYS A 859 12.83 -34.21 -0.27
#